data_d61e272189f9e3efd2f7bfee2cba2f56
#
_entry.id   d61e272189f9e3efd2f7bfee2cba2f56
#
_cell.length_a   1.000
_cell.length_b   1.000
_cell.length_c   1.000
_cell.angle_alpha   90.00
_cell.angle_beta   90.00
_cell.angle_gamma   90.00
#
_symmetry.space_group_name_H-M   'P 1'
#
loop_
_entity.id
_entity.type
_entity.pdbx_description
1 polymer ?
#
loop_
_entity_poly.entity_id
_entity_poly.type
_entity_poly.pdbx_seq_one_letter_code
_entity_poly.pdbx_strand_id
1 'polypeptide(L)'
;MTSPLAATAAATAAADIHYRVQALDVDAHLFSVQLHIARPAAGQTLSLPVWIPGSYLVREFSKNLQDLSAEQDGRPVALAQQGKNLWQADCAAGVPLVLSYQFCAYDSSVRTAWLDRRRGFFNGTSLCLRVHGQEDTPHTLQLLASDATASWQVATGLDAVDADARGWGLYRAAHYDELVDCPVEMGSFWRGDFVAAGVPHSFVVAGAAPSFDGARLVADARRICETVLAFWHGTGEQATPAPMQRYVFMLNVVDDGYGGLEHRNSTALICGRRDLPRVGERKAAEGYTTLLGLISHEYFHTWNVKRLRPAEFARYDYGQENYTELLWFFEGFTSYYDDLLLRRAGLIDNAQYLKLITRTINQVLQTPGRHLQSVAQASYDAWVKYYRQDENTPNQTVSYYTKGCLVALALDLQLRREGRSTLDDVMRALWQRCQGGPMREADVLAVLQELGGRSFAPEITQWVHGTDDLPLAELLAAHGVQAKAEPAQTAQRLGLRVQESQGITIKTVLRGSLAERAGFMAGDEWLAIELPTCAEDSQPARWRITRLDDVALYAGTALDIVAWVARDRQILALTLPWGSGLLSEAAAMVEKTDNGDAKAATSGTLAAPAPSNLGLEITDEETAGRWLAGHTGSAQAPATP
;
A
#
# COMPACT_ATOMS: atom_id res chain seq x y z
N MET A 1 13.13 26.38 42.22
CA MET A 1 13.55 25.44 41.15
C MET A 1 13.03 24.07 41.55
N THR A 2 11.85 23.70 41.04
CA THR A 2 11.25 22.37 41.25
C THR A 2 12.04 21.36 40.42
N SER A 3 12.48 20.29 41.01
CA SER A 3 13.28 19.22 40.40
C SER A 3 12.56 18.62 39.19
N PRO A 4 13.22 18.34 38.05
CA PRO A 4 12.62 17.69 36.88
C PRO A 4 11.93 16.36 37.23
N LEU A 5 12.41 15.65 38.23
CA LEU A 5 11.81 14.42 38.77
C LEU A 5 10.40 14.62 39.37
N ALA A 6 10.08 15.81 39.89
CA ALA A 6 8.75 16.09 40.47
C ALA A 6 7.70 16.38 39.40
N ALA A 7 8.08 17.01 38.26
CA ALA A 7 7.18 17.26 37.15
C ALA A 7 6.82 15.96 36.39
N THR A 8 7.81 15.07 36.22
CA THR A 8 7.62 13.74 35.62
C THR A 8 6.69 12.85 36.47
N ALA A 9 6.86 12.92 37.82
CA ALA A 9 6.01 12.20 38.78
C ALA A 9 4.57 12.72 38.79
N ALA A 10 4.35 14.02 38.59
CA ALA A 10 2.99 14.61 38.52
C ALA A 10 2.26 14.28 37.22
N ALA A 11 2.98 14.19 36.08
CA ALA A 11 2.41 13.80 34.79
C ALA A 11 2.12 12.29 34.68
N THR A 12 2.97 11.45 35.30
CA THR A 12 2.74 10.00 35.47
C THR A 12 1.57 9.71 36.40
N ALA A 13 1.29 10.54 37.38
CA ALA A 13 0.15 10.39 38.29
C ALA A 13 -1.23 10.64 37.60
N ALA A 14 -1.26 11.15 36.36
CA ALA A 14 -2.48 11.47 35.63
C ALA A 14 -2.95 10.40 34.63
N ALA A 15 -2.11 9.42 34.29
CA ALA A 15 -2.47 8.33 33.38
C ALA A 15 -2.42 6.98 34.12
N ASP A 16 -3.48 6.18 33.99
CA ASP A 16 -3.56 4.87 34.63
C ASP A 16 -2.62 3.83 33.97
N ILE A 17 -2.27 4.04 32.70
CA ILE A 17 -1.42 3.15 31.91
C ILE A 17 -0.19 3.92 31.43
N HIS A 18 0.99 3.42 31.79
CA HIS A 18 2.26 4.07 31.49
C HIS A 18 3.30 3.07 30.97
N TYR A 19 3.81 3.31 29.76
CA TYR A 19 4.90 2.54 29.16
C TYR A 19 6.21 3.30 29.25
N ARG A 20 7.29 2.58 29.52
CA ARG A 20 8.66 3.07 29.39
C ARG A 20 9.40 2.18 28.42
N VAL A 21 9.96 2.77 27.37
CA VAL A 21 10.69 2.06 26.31
C VAL A 21 12.10 2.60 26.22
N GLN A 22 13.07 1.70 26.18
CA GLN A 22 14.49 2.00 26.04
C GLN A 22 15.16 1.00 25.09
N ALA A 23 16.08 1.46 24.25
CA ALA A 23 16.99 0.57 23.54
C ALA A 23 17.95 -0.07 24.57
N LEU A 24 17.70 -1.34 24.90
CA LEU A 24 18.46 -2.07 25.91
C LEU A 24 19.83 -2.50 25.36
N ASP A 25 19.81 -3.13 24.18
CA ASP A 25 21.01 -3.63 23.51
C ASP A 25 20.82 -3.48 21.99
N VAL A 26 21.58 -2.55 21.40
CA VAL A 26 21.50 -2.26 19.95
C VAL A 26 22.15 -3.34 19.09
N ASP A 27 23.04 -4.15 19.65
CA ASP A 27 23.72 -5.25 18.96
C ASP A 27 22.90 -6.54 19.00
N ALA A 28 22.19 -6.76 20.10
CA ALA A 28 21.25 -7.86 20.24
C ALA A 28 19.83 -7.48 19.74
N HIS A 29 19.63 -6.26 19.24
CA HIS A 29 18.36 -5.76 18.70
C HIS A 29 17.22 -5.75 19.74
N LEU A 30 17.51 -5.46 21.03
CA LEU A 30 16.57 -5.58 22.14
C LEU A 30 16.09 -4.21 22.63
N PHE A 31 14.76 -4.02 22.60
CA PHE A 31 14.10 -3.01 23.40
C PHE A 31 13.73 -3.58 24.77
N SER A 32 13.92 -2.80 25.82
CA SER A 32 13.32 -3.02 27.13
C SER A 32 12.03 -2.24 27.24
N VAL A 33 10.98 -2.89 27.71
CA VAL A 33 9.66 -2.28 27.94
C VAL A 33 9.24 -2.54 29.37
N GLN A 34 8.78 -1.47 30.05
CA GLN A 34 8.14 -1.56 31.34
C GLN A 34 6.73 -0.96 31.23
N LEU A 35 5.72 -1.72 31.62
CA LEU A 35 4.32 -1.32 31.64
C LEU A 35 3.84 -1.19 33.09
N HIS A 36 3.43 0.01 33.48
CA HIS A 36 2.82 0.31 34.77
C HIS A 36 1.31 0.45 34.61
N ILE A 37 0.54 -0.30 35.38
CA ILE A 37 -0.91 -0.25 35.45
C ILE A 37 -1.27 0.20 36.87
N ALA A 38 -1.74 1.43 37.00
CA ALA A 38 -1.99 2.02 38.31
C ALA A 38 -3.17 1.34 39.05
N ARG A 39 -4.18 0.92 38.30
CA ARG A 39 -5.40 0.31 38.84
C ARG A 39 -5.78 -0.93 38.03
N PRO A 40 -5.05 -2.05 38.18
CA PRO A 40 -5.38 -3.29 37.49
C PRO A 40 -6.70 -3.86 38.02
N ALA A 41 -7.39 -4.64 37.18
CA ALA A 41 -8.46 -5.52 37.62
C ALA A 41 -7.88 -6.74 38.39
N ALA A 42 -8.66 -7.41 39.23
CA ALA A 42 -8.25 -8.70 39.77
C ALA A 42 -8.07 -9.70 38.61
N GLY A 43 -6.92 -10.38 38.56
CA GLY A 43 -6.62 -11.28 37.46
C GLY A 43 -6.52 -10.53 36.12
N GLN A 44 -5.76 -9.44 36.05
CA GLN A 44 -5.67 -8.56 34.88
C GLN A 44 -5.25 -9.33 33.63
N THR A 45 -6.06 -9.22 32.57
CA THR A 45 -5.78 -9.79 31.24
C THR A 45 -4.97 -8.80 30.41
N LEU A 46 -3.97 -9.32 29.71
CA LEU A 46 -3.03 -8.58 28.86
C LEU A 46 -2.87 -9.29 27.52
N SER A 47 -2.77 -8.57 26.44
CA SER A 47 -2.45 -9.18 25.13
C SER A 47 -1.51 -8.31 24.32
N LEU A 48 -0.73 -8.93 23.42
CA LEU A 48 -0.04 -8.23 22.37
C LEU A 48 -0.86 -8.34 21.08
N PRO A 49 -1.04 -7.27 20.30
CA PRO A 49 -1.66 -7.36 18.98
C PRO A 49 -1.04 -8.45 18.11
N VAL A 50 -1.82 -9.04 17.21
CA VAL A 50 -1.33 -10.02 16.22
C VAL A 50 -1.19 -9.41 14.82
N TRP A 51 -1.70 -8.21 14.61
CA TRP A 51 -1.64 -7.48 13.34
C TRP A 51 -1.62 -5.97 13.57
N ILE A 52 -1.45 -5.20 12.51
CA ILE A 52 -1.48 -3.74 12.51
C ILE A 52 -2.46 -3.23 11.46
N PRO A 53 -3.35 -2.25 11.78
CA PRO A 53 -4.22 -1.62 10.80
C PRO A 53 -3.45 -1.07 9.60
N GLY A 54 -4.00 -1.27 8.38
CA GLY A 54 -3.33 -0.99 7.12
C GLY A 54 -2.55 -2.18 6.55
N SER A 55 -2.35 -3.26 7.33
CA SER A 55 -1.63 -4.44 6.85
C SER A 55 -2.35 -5.73 7.27
N TYR A 56 -3.13 -6.27 6.38
CA TYR A 56 -4.07 -7.38 6.62
C TYR A 56 -3.37 -8.74 6.63
N LEU A 57 -2.43 -8.90 7.57
CA LEU A 57 -1.67 -10.12 7.80
C LEU A 57 -1.43 -10.34 9.29
N VAL A 58 -1.73 -11.53 9.79
CA VAL A 58 -1.35 -11.95 11.15
C VAL A 58 0.17 -12.15 11.20
N ARG A 59 0.87 -11.35 12.04
CA ARG A 59 2.33 -11.25 12.07
C ARG A 59 2.98 -11.94 13.26
N GLU A 60 2.18 -12.43 14.21
CA GLU A 60 2.68 -13.13 15.40
C GLU A 60 3.76 -12.32 16.16
N PHE A 61 3.49 -11.04 16.47
CA PHE A 61 4.46 -10.15 17.13
C PHE A 61 5.00 -10.73 18.45
N SER A 62 4.16 -11.50 19.17
CA SER A 62 4.52 -12.14 20.44
C SER A 62 5.70 -13.12 20.35
N LYS A 63 6.05 -13.61 19.16
CA LYS A 63 7.25 -14.45 18.95
C LYS A 63 8.55 -13.76 19.35
N ASN A 64 8.54 -12.41 19.32
CA ASN A 64 9.70 -11.56 19.60
C ASN A 64 9.73 -11.07 21.05
N LEU A 65 8.67 -11.31 21.85
CA LEU A 65 8.59 -10.95 23.26
C LEU A 65 9.30 -12.01 24.10
N GLN A 66 10.16 -11.56 24.99
CA GLN A 66 10.94 -12.43 25.90
C GLN A 66 11.04 -11.82 27.31
N ASP A 67 11.39 -12.65 28.30
CA ASP A 67 11.63 -12.27 29.70
C ASP A 67 10.44 -11.52 30.34
N LEU A 68 9.19 -11.92 30.01
CA LEU A 68 8.01 -11.31 30.58
C LEU A 68 7.84 -11.68 32.05
N SER A 69 7.83 -10.68 32.90
CA SER A 69 7.63 -10.81 34.36
C SER A 69 6.63 -9.74 34.85
N ALA A 70 6.04 -10.00 36.01
CA ALA A 70 5.12 -9.08 36.67
C ALA A 70 5.40 -8.99 38.15
N GLU A 71 5.15 -7.82 38.77
CA GLU A 71 5.28 -7.59 40.20
C GLU A 71 4.21 -6.64 40.74
N GLN A 72 3.81 -6.83 42.00
CA GLN A 72 3.02 -5.91 42.82
C GLN A 72 3.71 -5.70 44.17
N ASP A 73 3.83 -4.46 44.61
CA ASP A 73 4.50 -4.09 45.85
C ASP A 73 5.89 -4.77 46.03
N GLY A 74 6.65 -4.88 44.94
CA GLY A 74 7.97 -5.53 44.91
C GLY A 74 7.94 -7.06 45.07
N ARG A 75 6.77 -7.71 44.92
CA ARG A 75 6.62 -9.16 44.96
C ARG A 75 6.27 -9.69 43.60
N PRO A 76 6.88 -10.81 43.17
CA PRO A 76 6.55 -11.45 41.92
C PRO A 76 5.05 -11.84 41.84
N VAL A 77 4.43 -11.60 40.70
CA VAL A 77 3.07 -11.99 40.36
C VAL A 77 3.11 -13.08 39.28
N ALA A 78 2.36 -14.15 39.47
CA ALA A 78 2.29 -15.24 38.48
C ALA A 78 1.60 -14.74 37.21
N LEU A 79 2.17 -15.10 36.05
CA LEU A 79 1.62 -14.85 34.73
C LEU A 79 1.26 -16.18 34.08
N ALA A 80 -0.03 -16.40 33.78
CA ALA A 80 -0.50 -17.56 33.04
C ALA A 80 -0.66 -17.19 31.58
N GLN A 81 0.11 -17.80 30.68
CA GLN A 81 -0.10 -17.65 29.24
C GLN A 81 -1.31 -18.48 28.82
N GLN A 82 -2.36 -17.82 28.30
CA GLN A 82 -3.62 -18.42 27.89
C GLN A 82 -3.74 -18.63 26.38
N GLY A 83 -2.88 -17.98 25.61
CA GLY A 83 -2.84 -18.05 24.15
C GLY A 83 -1.50 -17.60 23.61
N LYS A 84 -1.31 -17.63 22.30
CA LYS A 84 -0.04 -17.21 21.66
C LYS A 84 0.37 -15.78 22.00
N ASN A 85 -0.60 -14.93 22.30
CA ASN A 85 -0.41 -13.49 22.54
C ASN A 85 -1.23 -12.97 23.73
N LEU A 86 -1.72 -13.84 24.61
CA LEU A 86 -2.65 -13.56 25.71
C LEU A 86 -2.09 -14.08 27.03
N TRP A 87 -2.07 -13.22 28.04
CA TRP A 87 -1.61 -13.55 29.40
C TRP A 87 -2.61 -13.05 30.44
N GLN A 88 -2.66 -13.75 31.58
CA GLN A 88 -3.40 -13.34 32.74
C GLN A 88 -2.43 -13.24 33.94
N ALA A 89 -2.43 -12.07 34.58
CA ALA A 89 -1.67 -11.83 35.82
C ALA A 89 -2.53 -12.17 37.02
N ASP A 90 -2.05 -13.02 37.91
CA ASP A 90 -2.71 -13.35 39.20
C ASP A 90 -2.48 -12.21 40.21
N CYS A 91 -3.07 -11.06 39.94
CA CYS A 91 -2.86 -9.81 40.68
C CYS A 91 -4.12 -9.36 41.44
N ALA A 92 -3.89 -8.61 42.53
CA ALA A 92 -4.95 -7.96 43.30
C ALA A 92 -5.47 -6.71 42.57
N ALA A 93 -6.77 -6.47 42.64
CA ALA A 93 -7.40 -5.28 42.06
C ALA A 93 -6.94 -4.00 42.77
N GLY A 94 -6.69 -2.94 42.01
CA GLY A 94 -6.39 -1.60 42.51
C GLY A 94 -5.00 -1.42 43.16
N VAL A 95 -4.19 -2.48 43.26
CA VAL A 95 -2.78 -2.39 43.65
C VAL A 95 -1.94 -2.24 42.39
N PRO A 96 -1.05 -1.24 42.28
CA PRO A 96 -0.28 -1.05 41.05
C PRO A 96 0.44 -2.31 40.58
N LEU A 97 0.32 -2.65 39.30
CA LEU A 97 0.97 -3.80 38.66
C LEU A 97 2.04 -3.28 37.71
N VAL A 98 3.25 -3.83 37.82
CA VAL A 98 4.36 -3.53 36.93
C VAL A 98 4.72 -4.78 36.13
N LEU A 99 4.72 -4.67 34.80
CA LEU A 99 5.23 -5.70 33.91
C LEU A 99 6.55 -5.22 33.30
N SER A 100 7.51 -6.14 33.19
CA SER A 100 8.80 -5.89 32.54
C SER A 100 9.05 -7.00 31.51
N TYR A 101 9.48 -6.63 30.31
CA TYR A 101 9.80 -7.55 29.22
C TYR A 101 10.79 -6.95 28.24
N GLN A 102 11.33 -7.80 27.39
CA GLN A 102 12.19 -7.41 26.28
C GLN A 102 11.50 -7.77 24.96
N PHE A 103 11.85 -7.04 23.91
CA PHE A 103 11.35 -7.29 22.57
C PHE A 103 12.50 -7.28 21.56
N CYS A 104 12.67 -8.38 20.81
CA CYS A 104 13.64 -8.49 19.74
C CYS A 104 13.13 -7.80 18.46
N ALA A 105 13.78 -6.72 18.05
CA ALA A 105 13.38 -5.83 16.97
C ALA A 105 14.32 -5.99 15.77
N TYR A 106 14.07 -6.98 14.90
CA TYR A 106 14.91 -7.29 13.75
C TYR A 106 14.09 -7.53 12.46
N ASP A 107 13.11 -6.66 12.25
CA ASP A 107 12.31 -6.61 11.02
C ASP A 107 12.27 -5.17 10.52
N SER A 108 12.90 -4.90 9.37
CA SER A 108 13.07 -3.56 8.79
C SER A 108 11.82 -3.05 8.07
N SER A 109 10.74 -3.82 8.00
CA SER A 109 9.49 -3.38 7.39
C SER A 109 8.86 -2.23 8.19
N VAL A 110 7.99 -1.47 7.54
CA VAL A 110 7.22 -0.38 8.18
C VAL A 110 6.15 -0.90 9.16
N ARG A 111 6.01 -2.21 9.33
CA ARG A 111 4.88 -2.87 10.02
C ARG A 111 5.21 -3.49 11.37
N THR A 112 6.49 -3.50 11.75
CA THR A 112 6.97 -4.21 12.94
C THR A 112 7.89 -3.32 13.78
N ALA A 113 9.10 -3.83 14.12
CA ALA A 113 10.11 -3.11 14.88
C ALA A 113 11.53 -3.44 14.40
N TRP A 114 12.39 -2.45 14.44
CA TRP A 114 13.82 -2.54 14.10
C TRP A 114 14.68 -1.83 15.14
N LEU A 115 15.82 -2.41 15.49
CA LEU A 115 16.85 -1.77 16.31
C LEU A 115 18.23 -2.22 15.87
N ASP A 116 19.12 -1.27 15.58
CA ASP A 116 20.54 -1.49 15.37
C ASP A 116 21.34 -0.28 15.92
N ARG A 117 22.65 -0.22 15.67
CA ARG A 117 23.52 0.88 16.11
C ARG A 117 23.24 2.24 15.46
N ARG A 118 22.36 2.32 14.47
CA ARG A 118 22.08 3.52 13.69
C ARG A 118 20.64 3.99 13.81
N ARG A 119 19.72 3.05 14.02
CA ARG A 119 18.28 3.28 13.91
C ARG A 119 17.51 2.40 14.89
N GLY A 120 16.52 2.98 15.52
CA GLY A 120 15.45 2.28 16.20
C GLY A 120 14.10 2.68 15.58
N PHE A 121 13.22 1.72 15.42
CA PHE A 121 11.86 1.94 14.93
C PHE A 121 10.92 0.93 15.58
N PHE A 122 9.73 1.36 15.95
CA PHE A 122 8.67 0.43 16.32
C PHE A 122 7.28 1.00 16.11
N ASN A 123 6.35 0.13 15.77
CA ASN A 123 4.91 0.35 15.91
C ASN A 123 4.48 -0.09 17.31
N GLY A 124 3.58 0.65 17.93
CA GLY A 124 3.07 0.30 19.26
C GLY A 124 2.39 -1.08 19.30
N THR A 125 1.81 -1.54 18.18
CA THR A 125 1.26 -2.90 18.03
C THR A 125 2.29 -4.01 18.24
N SER A 126 3.56 -3.73 17.97
CA SER A 126 4.65 -4.70 18.17
C SER A 126 5.16 -4.75 19.60
N LEU A 127 5.15 -3.62 20.34
CA LEU A 127 5.79 -3.50 21.64
C LEU A 127 4.84 -3.33 22.81
N CYS A 128 3.72 -2.62 22.62
CA CYS A 128 2.87 -2.19 23.74
C CYS A 128 1.80 -3.24 24.04
N LEU A 129 1.90 -3.93 25.16
CA LEU A 129 0.86 -4.85 25.62
C LEU A 129 -0.45 -4.09 25.86
N ARG A 130 -1.56 -4.59 25.31
CA ARG A 130 -2.91 -4.09 25.55
C ARG A 130 -3.38 -4.51 26.94
N VAL A 131 -3.88 -3.56 27.71
CA VAL A 131 -4.48 -3.79 29.03
C VAL A 131 -6.00 -3.91 28.84
N HIS A 132 -6.54 -5.13 28.94
CA HIS A 132 -7.96 -5.36 28.71
C HIS A 132 -8.84 -4.65 29.73
N GLY A 133 -9.89 -3.98 29.22
CA GLY A 133 -10.82 -3.19 30.02
C GLY A 133 -10.36 -1.76 30.32
N GLN A 134 -9.16 -1.36 29.86
CA GLN A 134 -8.64 0.00 30.05
C GLN A 134 -8.18 0.65 28.72
N GLU A 135 -8.62 0.13 27.57
CA GLU A 135 -8.22 0.57 26.26
C GLU A 135 -8.61 2.02 25.96
N ASP A 136 -9.77 2.45 26.47
CA ASP A 136 -10.35 3.79 26.24
C ASP A 136 -9.82 4.85 27.25
N THR A 137 -8.87 4.49 28.12
CA THR A 137 -8.25 5.43 29.07
C THR A 137 -7.00 6.09 28.48
N PRO A 138 -6.56 7.26 28.98
CA PRO A 138 -5.31 7.86 28.55
C PRO A 138 -4.11 6.95 28.84
N HIS A 139 -3.21 6.86 27.86
CA HIS A 139 -1.95 6.15 27.94
C HIS A 139 -0.78 7.14 27.84
N THR A 140 0.32 6.83 28.50
CA THR A 140 1.57 7.58 28.35
C THR A 140 2.69 6.67 27.91
N LEU A 141 3.61 7.23 27.10
CA LEU A 141 4.80 6.57 26.59
C LEU A 141 6.03 7.41 26.94
N GLN A 142 6.92 6.88 27.76
CA GLN A 142 8.21 7.48 28.06
C GLN A 142 9.30 6.82 27.22
N LEU A 143 9.97 7.60 26.39
CA LEU A 143 11.09 7.18 25.58
C LEU A 143 12.39 7.58 26.29
N LEU A 144 13.21 6.58 26.59
CA LEU A 144 14.44 6.76 27.37
C LEU A 144 15.67 6.54 26.48
N ALA A 145 16.57 7.51 26.46
CA ALA A 145 17.89 7.31 25.87
C ALA A 145 18.73 6.34 26.74
N SER A 146 19.56 5.54 26.08
CA SER A 146 20.68 4.80 26.71
C SER A 146 22.00 5.45 26.32
N ASP A 147 23.11 5.01 26.89
CA ASP A 147 24.44 5.51 26.51
C ASP A 147 24.70 5.31 25.02
N ALA A 148 24.25 4.19 24.45
CA ALA A 148 24.38 3.87 23.01
C ALA A 148 23.53 4.76 22.12
N THR A 149 22.43 5.35 22.61
CA THR A 149 21.48 6.16 21.86
C THR A 149 21.43 7.63 22.28
N ALA A 150 22.32 8.06 23.15
CA ALA A 150 22.33 9.43 23.71
C ALA A 150 22.43 10.54 22.65
N SER A 151 23.05 10.25 21.49
CA SER A 151 23.15 11.20 20.37
C SER A 151 21.95 11.17 19.40
N TRP A 152 21.06 10.21 19.53
CA TRP A 152 19.92 10.02 18.63
C TRP A 152 18.84 11.07 18.84
N GLN A 153 17.99 11.22 17.82
CA GLN A 153 16.77 11.99 17.84
C GLN A 153 15.57 11.05 17.81
N VAL A 154 14.41 11.54 18.19
CA VAL A 154 13.13 10.83 18.16
C VAL A 154 12.12 11.61 17.30
N ALA A 155 11.34 10.91 16.51
CA ALA A 155 10.18 11.43 15.79
C ALA A 155 8.98 10.50 15.99
N THR A 156 7.83 11.08 16.31
CA THR A 156 6.54 10.37 16.48
C THR A 156 5.37 11.30 16.26
N GLY A 157 4.21 10.74 15.92
CA GLY A 157 2.94 11.44 15.86
C GLY A 157 2.33 11.75 17.23
N LEU A 158 2.79 11.14 18.33
CA LEU A 158 2.26 11.34 19.69
C LEU A 158 2.49 12.77 20.21
N ASP A 159 1.56 13.26 21.03
CA ASP A 159 1.68 14.55 21.68
C ASP A 159 2.72 14.51 22.80
N ALA A 160 3.74 15.40 22.69
CA ALA A 160 4.76 15.55 23.70
C ALA A 160 4.17 16.23 24.94
N VAL A 161 4.38 15.62 26.11
CA VAL A 161 4.04 16.20 27.42
C VAL A 161 5.27 16.89 28.00
N ASP A 162 6.41 16.19 27.98
CA ASP A 162 7.70 16.66 28.45
C ASP A 162 8.80 15.92 27.68
N ALA A 163 9.24 16.53 26.57
CA ALA A 163 10.30 15.98 25.73
C ALA A 163 11.42 17.01 25.52
N ASP A 164 12.66 16.52 25.48
CA ASP A 164 13.82 17.36 25.21
C ASP A 164 13.89 17.80 23.72
N ALA A 165 14.86 18.61 23.38
CA ALA A 165 15.06 19.10 22.00
C ALA A 165 15.38 18.01 20.98
N ARG A 166 15.76 16.80 21.41
CA ARG A 166 15.99 15.63 20.57
C ARG A 166 14.75 14.71 20.49
N GLY A 167 13.71 14.99 21.28
CA GLY A 167 12.48 14.22 21.35
C GLY A 167 12.49 13.08 22.38
N TRP A 168 13.51 12.97 23.21
CA TRP A 168 13.48 12.02 24.33
C TRP A 168 12.61 12.55 25.46
N GLY A 169 11.72 11.73 26.00
CA GLY A 169 10.86 12.16 27.10
C GLY A 169 9.49 11.49 27.13
N LEU A 170 8.49 12.21 27.65
CA LEU A 170 7.15 11.74 27.91
C LEU A 170 6.18 12.21 26.84
N TYR A 171 5.41 11.25 26.31
CA TYR A 171 4.35 11.44 25.33
C TYR A 171 3.02 10.92 25.86
N ARG A 172 1.91 11.38 25.26
CA ARG A 172 0.55 11.00 25.63
C ARG A 172 -0.25 10.57 24.42
N ALA A 173 -1.10 9.56 24.63
CA ALA A 173 -2.20 9.16 23.76
C ALA A 173 -3.52 9.20 24.53
N ALA A 174 -4.64 9.54 23.90
CA ALA A 174 -5.94 9.60 24.52
C ALA A 174 -6.48 8.20 24.87
N HIS A 175 -6.08 7.19 24.12
CA HIS A 175 -6.50 5.78 24.28
C HIS A 175 -5.48 4.86 23.60
N TYR A 176 -5.65 3.53 23.77
CA TYR A 176 -4.74 2.53 23.23
C TYR A 176 -4.61 2.58 21.70
N ASP A 177 -5.73 2.76 20.97
CA ASP A 177 -5.70 2.84 19.50
C ASP A 177 -4.82 4.00 18.99
N GLU A 178 -4.84 5.15 19.68
CA GLU A 178 -3.96 6.27 19.32
C GLU A 178 -2.49 5.97 19.65
N LEU A 179 -2.23 5.32 20.79
CA LEU A 179 -0.87 4.92 21.16
C LEU A 179 -0.24 4.04 20.08
N VAL A 180 -0.96 3.00 19.63
CA VAL A 180 -0.42 2.02 18.66
C VAL A 180 -0.48 2.52 17.22
N ASP A 181 -1.26 3.57 16.93
CA ASP A 181 -1.34 4.23 15.62
C ASP A 181 -0.28 5.35 15.45
N CYS A 182 0.63 5.51 16.40
CA CYS A 182 1.72 6.47 16.32
C CYS A 182 3.06 5.74 16.41
N PRO A 183 3.67 5.35 15.29
CA PRO A 183 5.01 4.76 15.30
C PRO A 183 6.05 5.72 15.85
N VAL A 184 7.16 5.15 16.30
CA VAL A 184 8.31 5.87 16.81
C VAL A 184 9.53 5.57 15.94
N GLU A 185 10.12 6.59 15.37
CA GLU A 185 11.42 6.55 14.69
C GLU A 185 12.47 7.18 15.59
N MET A 186 13.63 6.53 15.75
CA MET A 186 14.76 7.06 16.52
C MET A 186 16.07 6.75 15.82
N GLY A 187 17.03 7.68 15.90
CA GLY A 187 18.32 7.51 15.25
C GLY A 187 18.98 8.82 14.84
N SER A 188 20.02 8.68 14.04
CA SER A 188 20.68 9.82 13.38
C SER A 188 20.11 10.03 11.99
N PHE A 189 18.88 10.51 11.90
CA PHE A 189 18.19 10.77 10.63
C PHE A 189 18.33 12.24 10.19
N TRP A 190 18.18 12.48 8.88
CA TRP A 190 17.98 13.82 8.33
C TRP A 190 16.54 14.27 8.63
N ARG A 191 16.35 15.57 8.92
CA ARG A 191 15.04 16.17 9.17
C ARG A 191 14.84 17.42 8.34
N GLY A 192 13.66 17.55 7.74
CA GLY A 192 13.19 18.78 7.11
C GLY A 192 11.77 19.07 7.54
N ASP A 193 11.51 20.35 7.89
CA ASP A 193 10.20 20.79 8.36
C ASP A 193 9.60 21.76 7.33
N PHE A 194 8.27 21.72 7.18
CA PHE A 194 7.50 22.63 6.32
C PHE A 194 6.10 22.85 6.86
N VAL A 195 5.39 23.83 6.30
CA VAL A 195 3.98 24.09 6.60
C VAL A 195 3.18 23.98 5.32
N ALA A 196 2.07 23.21 5.34
CA ALA A 196 1.10 23.09 4.26
C ALA A 196 -0.29 23.48 4.77
N ALA A 197 -0.94 24.46 4.15
CA ALA A 197 -2.25 24.99 4.54
C ALA A 197 -2.38 25.24 6.07
N GLY A 198 -1.34 25.79 6.69
CA GLY A 198 -1.31 26.08 8.13
C GLY A 198 -0.95 24.91 9.04
N VAL A 199 -0.87 23.68 8.53
CA VAL A 199 -0.49 22.50 9.31
C VAL A 199 1.03 22.28 9.27
N PRO A 200 1.73 22.18 10.40
CA PRO A 200 3.14 21.82 10.46
C PRO A 200 3.38 20.37 10.04
N HIS A 201 4.39 20.15 9.20
CA HIS A 201 4.83 18.83 8.77
C HIS A 201 6.32 18.66 9.04
N SER A 202 6.70 17.44 9.41
CA SER A 202 8.10 17.02 9.53
C SER A 202 8.36 15.83 8.63
N PHE A 203 9.48 15.84 7.92
CA PHE A 203 9.96 14.70 7.14
C PHE A 203 11.29 14.24 7.72
N VAL A 204 11.35 13.01 8.23
CA VAL A 204 12.58 12.40 8.74
C VAL A 204 13.02 11.28 7.81
N VAL A 205 14.32 11.20 7.52
CA VAL A 205 14.90 10.26 6.55
C VAL A 205 16.10 9.57 7.17
N ALA A 206 15.95 8.28 7.46
CA ALA A 206 17.04 7.42 7.93
C ALA A 206 17.73 6.72 6.75
N GLY A 207 19.06 6.61 6.76
CA GLY A 207 19.82 5.85 5.76
C GLY A 207 20.06 6.55 4.41
N ALA A 208 19.80 7.87 4.31
CA ALA A 208 20.05 8.65 3.10
C ALA A 208 21.55 8.68 2.73
N ALA A 209 21.84 8.68 1.41
CA ALA A 209 23.19 8.87 0.90
C ALA A 209 23.63 10.35 0.99
N PRO A 210 24.95 10.65 1.00
CA PRO A 210 25.42 12.04 1.02
C PRO A 210 24.96 12.91 -0.15
N SER A 211 24.58 12.32 -1.29
CA SER A 211 24.03 13.00 -2.45
C SER A 211 22.55 13.36 -2.36
N PHE A 212 21.88 13.01 -1.28
CA PHE A 212 20.45 13.22 -1.08
C PHE A 212 20.09 14.71 -1.08
N ASP A 213 19.10 15.08 -1.89
CA ASP A 213 18.53 16.43 -1.96
C ASP A 213 17.27 16.52 -1.07
N GLY A 214 17.49 16.75 0.22
CA GLY A 214 16.40 16.89 1.19
C GLY A 214 15.54 18.14 0.96
N ALA A 215 16.12 19.21 0.43
CA ALA A 215 15.39 20.44 0.12
C ALA A 215 14.35 20.18 -0.99
N ARG A 216 14.73 19.44 -2.03
CA ARG A 216 13.80 19.02 -3.09
C ARG A 216 12.71 18.10 -2.57
N LEU A 217 13.06 17.09 -1.76
CA LEU A 217 12.06 16.19 -1.17
C LEU A 217 10.99 16.96 -0.38
N VAL A 218 11.40 17.88 0.48
CA VAL A 218 10.49 18.72 1.27
C VAL A 218 9.62 19.62 0.40
N ALA A 219 10.21 20.24 -0.63
CA ALA A 219 9.47 21.11 -1.56
C ALA A 219 8.38 20.31 -2.32
N ASP A 220 8.71 19.11 -2.79
CA ASP A 220 7.77 18.26 -3.54
C ASP A 220 6.71 17.67 -2.59
N ALA A 221 7.08 17.20 -1.40
CA ALA A 221 6.15 16.72 -0.36
C ALA A 221 5.18 17.82 0.07
N ARG A 222 5.66 19.07 0.22
CA ARG A 222 4.79 20.21 0.52
C ARG A 222 3.73 20.42 -0.55
N ARG A 223 4.08 20.35 -1.83
CA ARG A 223 3.14 20.50 -2.96
C ARG A 223 2.07 19.39 -2.92
N ILE A 224 2.47 18.14 -2.63
CA ILE A 224 1.55 17.02 -2.44
C ILE A 224 0.57 17.34 -1.31
N CYS A 225 1.08 17.70 -0.13
CA CYS A 225 0.25 17.98 1.04
C CYS A 225 -0.72 19.15 0.79
N GLU A 226 -0.27 20.24 0.18
CA GLU A 226 -1.11 21.39 -0.19
C GLU A 226 -2.22 20.97 -1.16
N THR A 227 -1.92 20.11 -2.14
CA THR A 227 -2.90 19.61 -3.13
C THR A 227 -3.93 18.69 -2.47
N VAL A 228 -3.51 17.77 -1.60
CA VAL A 228 -4.41 16.86 -0.87
C VAL A 228 -5.29 17.64 0.11
N LEU A 229 -4.72 18.60 0.84
CA LEU A 229 -5.49 19.46 1.76
C LEU A 229 -6.53 20.29 0.99
N ALA A 230 -6.16 20.86 -0.16
CA ALA A 230 -7.09 21.60 -1.03
C ALA A 230 -8.20 20.67 -1.58
N PHE A 231 -7.88 19.43 -1.91
CA PHE A 231 -8.86 18.44 -2.36
C PHE A 231 -9.95 18.19 -1.30
N TRP A 232 -9.58 17.96 -0.05
CA TRP A 232 -10.52 17.62 1.02
C TRP A 232 -11.20 18.83 1.65
N HIS A 233 -10.50 19.93 1.78
CA HIS A 233 -10.91 21.06 2.62
C HIS A 233 -11.16 22.35 1.85
N GLY A 234 -10.86 22.38 0.53
CA GLY A 234 -10.95 23.57 -0.28
C GLY A 234 -9.78 24.53 -0.01
N THR A 235 -9.90 25.75 -0.54
CA THR A 235 -8.87 26.80 -0.44
C THR A 235 -9.51 28.14 -0.08
N GLY A 236 -8.72 29.09 0.44
CA GLY A 236 -9.16 30.45 0.77
C GLY A 236 -10.03 30.53 2.03
N GLU A 237 -10.90 31.53 2.10
CA GLU A 237 -11.71 31.83 3.31
C GLU A 237 -12.78 30.77 3.64
N GLN A 238 -13.14 29.93 2.66
CA GLN A 238 -14.12 28.87 2.83
C GLN A 238 -13.47 27.50 3.16
N ALA A 239 -12.14 27.46 3.27
CA ALA A 239 -11.46 26.22 3.62
C ALA A 239 -11.82 25.73 5.02
N THR A 240 -12.15 24.45 5.13
CA THR A 240 -12.38 23.81 6.43
C THR A 240 -11.06 23.38 7.06
N PRO A 241 -10.95 23.28 8.40
CA PRO A 241 -9.73 22.88 9.05
C PRO A 241 -9.36 21.42 8.75
N ALA A 242 -8.06 21.15 8.63
CA ALA A 242 -7.54 19.80 8.54
C ALA A 242 -7.82 19.00 9.82
N PRO A 243 -8.00 17.67 9.74
CA PRO A 243 -8.34 16.85 10.91
C PRO A 243 -7.11 16.50 11.78
N MET A 244 -5.94 17.09 11.52
CA MET A 244 -4.72 16.91 12.32
C MET A 244 -4.04 18.26 12.57
N GLN A 245 -3.35 18.35 13.70
CA GLN A 245 -2.60 19.57 14.08
C GLN A 245 -1.14 19.55 13.60
N ARG A 246 -0.63 18.39 13.24
CA ARG A 246 0.72 18.17 12.69
C ARG A 246 0.75 16.84 11.94
N TYR A 247 1.80 16.64 11.12
CA TYR A 247 2.02 15.37 10.41
C TYR A 247 3.51 15.02 10.35
N VAL A 248 3.84 13.73 10.47
CA VAL A 248 5.22 13.24 10.44
C VAL A 248 5.39 12.15 9.38
N PHE A 249 6.26 12.38 8.41
CA PHE A 249 6.72 11.36 7.47
C PHE A 249 8.01 10.71 8.02
N MET A 250 8.03 9.38 8.13
CA MET A 250 9.18 8.60 8.61
C MET A 250 9.65 7.68 7.48
N LEU A 251 10.73 8.04 6.80
CA LEU A 251 11.26 7.30 5.66
C LEU A 251 12.54 6.53 6.05
N ASN A 252 12.47 5.21 5.95
CA ASN A 252 13.63 4.33 6.01
C ASN A 252 14.15 4.05 4.60
N VAL A 253 15.42 4.39 4.33
CA VAL A 253 16.04 4.23 3.02
C VAL A 253 17.00 3.05 3.02
N VAL A 254 16.70 2.06 2.22
CA VAL A 254 17.43 0.79 2.12
C VAL A 254 18.06 0.61 0.73
N ASP A 255 18.73 -0.53 0.48
CA ASP A 255 19.29 -0.81 -0.85
C ASP A 255 18.18 -1.14 -1.86
N ASP A 256 17.25 -2.01 -1.46
CA ASP A 256 16.06 -2.37 -2.22
C ASP A 256 14.87 -2.52 -1.27
N GLY A 257 13.80 -1.78 -1.52
CA GLY A 257 12.60 -1.81 -0.70
C GLY A 257 11.55 -0.79 -1.17
N TYR A 258 10.30 -1.12 -0.97
CA TYR A 258 9.16 -0.27 -1.27
C TYR A 258 7.98 -0.60 -0.38
N GLY A 259 7.32 0.42 0.14
CA GLY A 259 6.08 0.28 0.89
C GLY A 259 5.85 1.43 1.86
N GLY A 260 4.60 1.55 2.28
CA GLY A 260 4.15 2.49 3.28
C GLY A 260 3.24 1.82 4.30
N LEU A 261 2.95 2.57 5.34
CA LEU A 261 1.90 2.27 6.31
C LEU A 261 1.35 3.58 6.84
N GLU A 262 0.08 3.75 6.62
CA GLU A 262 -0.67 4.94 6.97
C GLU A 262 -1.01 4.99 8.47
N HIS A 263 -0.97 6.19 9.03
CA HIS A 263 -1.38 6.52 10.39
C HIS A 263 -2.19 7.82 10.42
N ARG A 264 -2.89 8.14 11.52
CA ARG A 264 -3.79 9.32 11.60
C ARG A 264 -3.10 10.65 11.37
N ASN A 265 -1.84 10.79 11.82
CA ASN A 265 -1.05 12.01 11.73
C ASN A 265 0.43 11.75 11.44
N SER A 266 0.71 10.58 10.88
CA SER A 266 2.05 10.19 10.43
C SER A 266 1.97 9.08 9.40
N THR A 267 3.10 8.75 8.79
CA THR A 267 3.26 7.55 7.96
C THR A 267 4.68 7.02 8.10
N ALA A 268 4.79 5.69 8.07
CA ALA A 268 6.07 5.01 7.95
C ALA A 268 6.28 4.54 6.51
N LEU A 269 7.41 4.92 5.92
CA LEU A 269 7.75 4.68 4.52
C LEU A 269 9.07 3.91 4.41
N ILE A 270 9.22 3.13 3.34
CA ILE A 270 10.47 2.49 2.96
C ILE A 270 10.66 2.61 1.44
N CYS A 271 11.86 3.00 1.01
CA CYS A 271 12.21 3.05 -0.41
C CYS A 271 13.66 2.64 -0.66
N GLY A 272 13.97 2.34 -1.93
CA GLY A 272 15.33 2.15 -2.40
C GLY A 272 16.14 3.45 -2.34
N ARG A 273 17.42 3.36 -1.99
CA ARG A 273 18.32 4.53 -1.91
C ARG A 273 18.48 5.24 -3.26
N ARG A 274 18.27 4.52 -4.35
CA ARG A 274 18.33 5.04 -5.72
C ARG A 274 17.11 5.87 -6.10
N ASP A 275 16.02 5.74 -5.36
CA ASP A 275 14.74 6.41 -5.60
C ASP A 275 14.68 7.81 -4.95
N LEU A 276 15.67 8.15 -4.11
CA LEU A 276 15.76 9.49 -3.54
C LEU A 276 16.20 10.54 -4.57
N PRO A 277 15.73 11.80 -4.44
CA PRO A 277 16.22 12.90 -5.27
C PRO A 277 17.67 13.21 -4.90
N ARG A 278 18.48 13.60 -5.90
CA ARG A 278 19.91 13.90 -5.72
C ARG A 278 20.22 15.33 -6.09
N VAL A 279 21.15 15.91 -5.35
CA VAL A 279 21.66 17.26 -5.62
C VAL A 279 22.19 17.33 -7.05
N GLY A 280 21.71 18.31 -7.82
CA GLY A 280 22.11 18.54 -9.21
C GLY A 280 21.31 17.76 -10.26
N GLU A 281 20.47 16.80 -9.89
CA GLU A 281 19.56 16.13 -10.83
C GLU A 281 18.31 17.00 -11.09
N ARG A 282 18.17 17.48 -12.34
CA ARG A 282 17.00 18.29 -12.73
C ARG A 282 15.76 17.46 -13.05
N LYS A 283 15.94 16.29 -13.69
CA LYS A 283 14.84 15.40 -14.08
C LYS A 283 14.58 14.40 -12.97
N ALA A 284 13.33 14.20 -12.61
CA ALA A 284 12.94 13.14 -11.70
C ALA A 284 13.24 11.77 -12.32
N ALA A 285 13.95 10.91 -11.61
CA ALA A 285 14.08 9.51 -11.97
C ALA A 285 12.72 8.82 -11.81
N GLU A 286 12.50 7.71 -12.51
CA GLU A 286 11.24 6.95 -12.43
C GLU A 286 10.97 6.47 -10.98
N GLY A 287 12.01 5.98 -10.28
CA GLY A 287 11.92 5.60 -8.88
C GLY A 287 11.55 6.75 -7.95
N TYR A 288 12.02 7.98 -8.22
CA TYR A 288 11.59 9.14 -7.45
C TYR A 288 10.11 9.48 -7.68
N THR A 289 9.61 9.36 -8.91
CA THR A 289 8.18 9.52 -9.19
C THR A 289 7.35 8.48 -8.41
N THR A 290 7.81 7.24 -8.35
CA THR A 290 7.20 6.17 -7.56
C THR A 290 7.17 6.52 -6.05
N LEU A 291 8.26 7.07 -5.51
CA LEU A 291 8.30 7.54 -4.11
C LEU A 291 7.32 8.69 -3.87
N LEU A 292 7.19 9.63 -4.79
CA LEU A 292 6.21 10.72 -4.68
C LEU A 292 4.77 10.18 -4.70
N GLY A 293 4.47 9.18 -5.54
CA GLY A 293 3.19 8.45 -5.53
C GLY A 293 2.90 7.82 -4.18
N LEU A 294 3.90 7.13 -3.58
CA LEU A 294 3.79 6.55 -2.25
C LEU A 294 3.52 7.61 -1.17
N ILE A 295 4.24 8.74 -1.18
CA ILE A 295 4.01 9.86 -0.26
C ILE A 295 2.57 10.39 -0.39
N SER A 296 2.06 10.53 -1.63
CA SER A 296 0.70 10.97 -1.91
C SER A 296 -0.34 9.97 -1.40
N HIS A 297 -0.13 8.67 -1.65
CA HIS A 297 -0.97 7.55 -1.23
C HIS A 297 -1.13 7.53 0.30
N GLU A 298 -0.03 7.48 1.02
CA GLU A 298 -0.03 7.41 2.48
C GLU A 298 -0.59 8.68 3.13
N TYR A 299 -0.34 9.84 2.53
CA TYR A 299 -0.90 11.09 3.04
C TYR A 299 -2.41 11.18 2.81
N PHE A 300 -2.93 10.69 1.66
CA PHE A 300 -4.36 10.62 1.36
C PHE A 300 -5.11 9.73 2.34
N HIS A 301 -4.50 8.66 2.83
CA HIS A 301 -5.04 7.79 3.85
C HIS A 301 -5.34 8.49 5.18
N THR A 302 -4.78 9.65 5.46
CA THR A 302 -5.17 10.47 6.62
C THR A 302 -6.68 10.67 6.71
N TRP A 303 -7.34 10.80 5.56
CA TRP A 303 -8.80 10.89 5.41
C TRP A 303 -9.41 9.55 5.05
N ASN A 304 -8.93 8.93 3.99
CA ASN A 304 -9.48 7.72 3.39
C ASN A 304 -8.71 6.51 3.89
N VAL A 305 -9.10 6.01 4.96
CA VAL A 305 -9.07 4.85 5.83
C VAL A 305 -8.77 5.18 7.30
N LYS A 306 -8.00 6.20 7.61
CA LYS A 306 -7.70 6.47 9.05
C LYS A 306 -8.83 7.18 9.77
N ARG A 307 -9.73 7.85 9.03
CA ARG A 307 -10.92 8.51 9.58
C ARG A 307 -12.18 8.01 8.90
N LEU A 308 -12.42 8.34 7.65
CA LEU A 308 -13.43 7.68 6.81
C LEU A 308 -12.95 6.24 6.59
N ARG A 309 -13.60 5.26 7.23
CA ARG A 309 -13.15 3.86 7.27
C ARG A 309 -14.34 2.90 7.17
N PRO A 310 -14.12 1.62 6.85
CA PRO A 310 -15.19 0.63 6.92
C PRO A 310 -15.89 0.62 8.27
N ALA A 311 -17.21 0.47 8.29
CA ALA A 311 -17.97 0.40 9.55
C ALA A 311 -17.52 -0.77 10.44
N GLU A 312 -17.02 -1.86 9.82
CA GLU A 312 -16.45 -3.03 10.48
C GLU A 312 -15.15 -2.66 11.23
N PHE A 313 -14.46 -1.58 10.81
CA PHE A 313 -13.23 -1.07 11.41
C PHE A 313 -13.47 0.07 12.40
N ALA A 314 -14.75 0.36 12.74
CA ALA A 314 -15.06 1.37 13.75
C ALA A 314 -14.31 1.12 15.06
N ARG A 315 -14.13 -0.15 15.42
CA ARG A 315 -13.33 -0.64 16.54
C ARG A 315 -12.53 -1.85 16.10
N TYR A 316 -11.20 -1.78 16.18
CA TYR A 316 -10.35 -2.89 15.80
C TYR A 316 -10.31 -3.98 16.88
N ASP A 317 -10.40 -5.24 16.45
CA ASP A 317 -9.96 -6.37 17.26
C ASP A 317 -8.50 -6.70 16.90
N TYR A 318 -7.60 -6.36 17.80
CA TYR A 318 -6.17 -6.60 17.61
C TYR A 318 -5.75 -8.07 17.82
N GLY A 319 -6.66 -8.93 18.27
CA GLY A 319 -6.40 -10.35 18.56
C GLY A 319 -6.67 -11.29 17.39
N GLN A 320 -7.32 -10.80 16.33
CA GLN A 320 -7.72 -11.61 15.17
C GLN A 320 -7.88 -10.75 13.93
N GLU A 321 -8.17 -11.37 12.79
CA GLU A 321 -8.48 -10.71 11.53
C GLU A 321 -9.77 -9.89 11.63
N ASN A 322 -9.76 -8.72 10.98
CA ASN A 322 -10.95 -7.86 10.85
C ASN A 322 -11.34 -7.78 9.37
N TYR A 323 -12.46 -8.34 9.02
CA TYR A 323 -12.90 -8.49 7.63
C TYR A 323 -13.76 -7.32 7.17
N THR A 324 -13.58 -6.90 5.92
CA THR A 324 -14.43 -5.94 5.22
C THR A 324 -14.40 -6.20 3.72
N GLU A 325 -15.49 -5.90 3.02
CA GLU A 325 -15.56 -5.94 1.56
C GLU A 325 -15.16 -4.61 0.92
N LEU A 326 -14.69 -3.59 1.70
CA LEU A 326 -14.52 -2.22 1.23
C LEU A 326 -13.07 -1.81 0.94
N LEU A 327 -12.08 -2.70 0.98
CA LEU A 327 -10.69 -2.32 0.66
C LEU A 327 -10.53 -1.81 -0.77
N TRP A 328 -11.36 -2.27 -1.71
CA TRP A 328 -11.39 -1.74 -3.07
C TRP A 328 -11.68 -0.22 -3.11
N PHE A 329 -12.48 0.28 -2.16
CA PHE A 329 -12.73 1.71 -2.02
C PHE A 329 -11.56 2.39 -1.30
N PHE A 330 -11.15 1.89 -0.14
CA PHE A 330 -10.16 2.58 0.68
C PHE A 330 -8.75 2.54 0.11
N GLU A 331 -8.35 1.43 -0.50
CA GLU A 331 -7.06 1.26 -1.15
C GLU A 331 -7.11 1.63 -2.64
N GLY A 332 -8.16 1.17 -3.32
CA GLY A 332 -8.30 1.40 -4.76
C GLY A 332 -8.53 2.87 -5.10
N PHE A 333 -9.37 3.59 -4.35
CA PHE A 333 -9.58 5.02 -4.60
C PHE A 333 -8.33 5.82 -4.20
N THR A 334 -7.66 5.45 -3.12
CA THR A 334 -6.37 6.04 -2.77
C THR A 334 -5.35 5.84 -3.88
N SER A 335 -5.28 4.63 -4.49
CA SER A 335 -4.42 4.35 -5.65
C SER A 335 -4.86 5.05 -6.95
N TYR A 336 -6.08 5.52 -7.06
CA TYR A 336 -6.51 6.39 -8.15
C TYR A 336 -6.05 7.83 -7.92
N TYR A 337 -6.21 8.31 -6.70
CA TYR A 337 -5.90 9.69 -6.37
C TYR A 337 -4.40 9.95 -6.15
N ASP A 338 -3.60 8.96 -5.74
CA ASP A 338 -2.19 9.19 -5.44
C ASP A 338 -1.43 9.80 -6.62
N ASP A 339 -1.47 9.18 -7.80
CA ASP A 339 -0.84 9.64 -9.03
C ASP A 339 -1.59 10.83 -9.67
N LEU A 340 -2.94 10.86 -9.59
CA LEU A 340 -3.72 11.98 -10.11
C LEU A 340 -3.43 13.29 -9.35
N LEU A 341 -3.23 13.20 -8.04
CA LEU A 341 -2.85 14.35 -7.22
C LEU A 341 -1.40 14.80 -7.47
N LEU A 342 -0.47 13.91 -7.83
CA LEU A 342 0.85 14.30 -8.33
C LEU A 342 0.74 15.15 -9.61
N ARG A 343 -0.13 14.74 -10.52
CA ARG A 343 -0.38 15.52 -11.75
C ARG A 343 -0.99 16.88 -11.40
N ARG A 344 -1.98 16.94 -10.51
CA ARG A 344 -2.61 18.19 -10.06
C ARG A 344 -1.63 19.10 -9.30
N ALA A 345 -0.72 18.52 -8.54
CA ALA A 345 0.39 19.23 -7.91
C ALA A 345 1.45 19.71 -8.92
N GLY A 346 1.37 19.32 -10.20
CA GLY A 346 2.34 19.65 -11.24
C GLY A 346 3.71 19.00 -11.03
N LEU A 347 3.77 17.86 -10.34
CA LEU A 347 4.98 17.06 -10.13
C LEU A 347 5.21 16.09 -11.28
N ILE A 348 4.15 15.69 -11.98
CA ILE A 348 4.18 14.93 -13.22
C ILE A 348 3.27 15.61 -14.25
N ASP A 349 3.54 15.36 -15.54
CA ASP A 349 2.71 15.85 -16.65
C ASP A 349 1.62 14.82 -17.06
N ASN A 350 0.79 15.18 -18.03
CA ASN A 350 -0.29 14.33 -18.55
C ASN A 350 0.24 13.01 -19.10
N ALA A 351 1.34 13.03 -19.85
CA ALA A 351 1.92 11.83 -20.45
C ALA A 351 2.45 10.86 -19.40
N GLN A 352 3.09 11.38 -18.35
CA GLN A 352 3.56 10.57 -17.22
C GLN A 352 2.38 9.95 -16.45
N TYR A 353 1.31 10.71 -16.18
CA TYR A 353 0.11 10.16 -15.54
C TYR A 353 -0.54 9.07 -16.41
N LEU A 354 -0.70 9.30 -17.72
CA LEU A 354 -1.24 8.27 -18.62
C LEU A 354 -0.36 7.02 -18.66
N LYS A 355 0.96 7.16 -18.60
CA LYS A 355 1.86 6.01 -18.51
C LYS A 355 1.62 5.20 -17.23
N LEU A 356 1.39 5.85 -16.09
CA LEU A 356 1.13 5.19 -14.80
C LEU A 356 -0.22 4.44 -14.83
N ILE A 357 -1.30 5.11 -15.23
CA ILE A 357 -2.62 4.47 -15.28
C ILE A 357 -2.70 3.37 -16.35
N THR A 358 -1.99 3.51 -17.48
CA THR A 358 -1.84 2.46 -18.50
C THR A 358 -1.21 1.20 -17.92
N ARG A 359 -0.17 1.34 -17.09
CA ARG A 359 0.46 0.21 -16.39
C ARG A 359 -0.56 -0.52 -15.50
N THR A 360 -1.37 0.23 -14.75
CA THR A 360 -2.43 -0.33 -13.89
C THR A 360 -3.50 -1.07 -14.71
N ILE A 361 -3.95 -0.50 -15.83
CA ILE A 361 -4.90 -1.16 -16.75
C ILE A 361 -4.32 -2.48 -17.27
N ASN A 362 -3.09 -2.46 -17.79
CA ASN A 362 -2.44 -3.64 -18.32
C ASN A 362 -2.20 -4.71 -17.25
N GLN A 363 -1.83 -4.33 -16.03
CA GLN A 363 -1.66 -5.25 -14.92
C GLN A 363 -2.96 -6.00 -14.59
N VAL A 364 -4.10 -5.31 -14.58
CA VAL A 364 -5.41 -5.94 -14.34
C VAL A 364 -5.79 -6.83 -15.52
N LEU A 365 -5.68 -6.37 -16.75
CA LEU A 365 -6.05 -7.13 -17.96
C LEU A 365 -5.21 -8.41 -18.13
N GLN A 366 -3.97 -8.41 -17.66
CA GLN A 366 -3.05 -9.56 -17.69
C GLN A 366 -3.20 -10.50 -16.50
N THR A 367 -4.18 -10.29 -15.62
CA THR A 367 -4.43 -11.12 -14.44
C THR A 367 -5.66 -11.99 -14.66
N PRO A 368 -5.52 -13.31 -14.94
CA PRO A 368 -6.66 -14.21 -15.19
C PRO A 368 -7.67 -14.26 -14.05
N GLY A 369 -7.19 -14.14 -12.81
CA GLY A 369 -8.02 -14.15 -11.60
C GLY A 369 -9.11 -13.07 -11.56
N ARG A 370 -8.98 -11.99 -12.38
CA ARG A 370 -10.02 -10.94 -12.49
C ARG A 370 -11.38 -11.46 -12.96
N HIS A 371 -11.40 -12.60 -13.65
CA HIS A 371 -12.63 -13.28 -14.11
C HIS A 371 -13.17 -14.29 -13.08
N LEU A 372 -12.44 -14.55 -12.01
CA LEU A 372 -12.81 -15.51 -10.96
C LEU A 372 -13.20 -14.85 -9.65
N GLN A 373 -12.66 -13.67 -9.36
CA GLN A 373 -12.88 -12.98 -8.10
C GLN A 373 -13.25 -11.51 -8.35
N SER A 374 -14.31 -11.05 -7.69
CA SER A 374 -14.70 -9.64 -7.65
C SER A 374 -13.77 -8.82 -6.72
N VAL A 375 -13.78 -7.48 -6.84
CA VAL A 375 -12.97 -6.64 -5.94
C VAL A 375 -13.51 -6.61 -4.51
N ALA A 376 -14.80 -6.78 -4.31
CA ALA A 376 -15.40 -6.94 -2.98
C ALA A 376 -14.90 -8.23 -2.32
N GLN A 377 -14.93 -9.37 -3.03
CA GLN A 377 -14.37 -10.63 -2.54
C GLN A 377 -12.86 -10.54 -2.32
N ALA A 378 -12.11 -9.86 -3.21
CA ALA A 378 -10.68 -9.65 -3.06
C ALA A 378 -10.35 -8.83 -1.80
N SER A 379 -11.20 -7.85 -1.48
CA SER A 379 -11.11 -7.06 -0.24
C SER A 379 -11.31 -7.95 0.99
N TYR A 380 -12.34 -8.77 0.99
CA TYR A 380 -12.65 -9.68 2.10
C TYR A 380 -11.55 -10.74 2.30
N ASP A 381 -11.06 -11.32 1.20
CA ASP A 381 -10.03 -12.36 1.18
C ASP A 381 -8.59 -11.82 1.33
N ALA A 382 -8.39 -10.52 1.58
CA ALA A 382 -7.07 -9.89 1.65
C ALA A 382 -6.11 -10.66 2.56
N TRP A 383 -6.58 -11.07 3.74
CA TRP A 383 -5.82 -11.78 4.78
C TRP A 383 -5.17 -13.09 4.33
N VAL A 384 -5.83 -13.83 3.47
CA VAL A 384 -5.42 -15.19 3.09
C VAL A 384 -4.95 -15.28 1.64
N LYS A 385 -5.28 -14.30 0.79
CA LYS A 385 -4.88 -14.29 -0.62
C LYS A 385 -3.89 -13.17 -0.94
N TYR A 386 -4.29 -11.91 -0.80
CA TYR A 386 -3.44 -10.78 -1.23
C TYR A 386 -2.16 -10.64 -0.40
N TYR A 387 -2.23 -10.81 0.92
CA TYR A 387 -1.07 -10.75 1.81
C TYR A 387 -0.31 -12.07 1.95
N ARG A 388 -0.80 -13.17 1.36
CA ARG A 388 -0.14 -14.50 1.32
C ARG A 388 -0.02 -14.99 -0.11
N GLN A 389 0.66 -14.18 -0.94
CA GLN A 389 0.81 -14.47 -2.36
C GLN A 389 1.70 -15.70 -2.60
N ASP A 390 1.32 -16.48 -3.62
CA ASP A 390 2.04 -17.60 -4.16
C ASP A 390 2.07 -17.53 -5.72
N GLU A 391 2.59 -18.57 -6.34
CA GLU A 391 2.68 -18.69 -7.80
C GLU A 391 1.31 -18.77 -8.49
N ASN A 392 0.25 -19.19 -7.78
CA ASN A 392 -1.12 -19.28 -8.30
C ASN A 392 -1.94 -17.99 -8.08
N THR A 393 -1.49 -17.09 -7.24
CA THR A 393 -2.24 -15.88 -6.86
C THR A 393 -2.79 -15.11 -8.07
N PRO A 394 -2.02 -14.82 -9.15
CA PRO A 394 -2.55 -14.11 -10.31
C PRO A 394 -3.61 -14.89 -11.09
N ASN A 395 -3.68 -16.21 -10.92
CA ASN A 395 -4.62 -17.08 -11.60
C ASN A 395 -5.98 -17.18 -10.88
N GLN A 396 -6.05 -16.79 -9.61
CA GLN A 396 -7.23 -16.99 -8.78
C GLN A 396 -7.79 -15.71 -8.15
N THR A 397 -7.00 -14.62 -8.10
CA THR A 397 -7.40 -13.38 -7.44
C THR A 397 -7.07 -12.15 -8.28
N VAL A 398 -7.74 -11.05 -7.98
CA VAL A 398 -7.45 -9.72 -8.51
C VAL A 398 -7.03 -8.80 -7.36
N SER A 399 -6.15 -7.84 -7.64
CA SER A 399 -5.78 -6.84 -6.65
C SER A 399 -6.90 -5.81 -6.47
N TYR A 400 -7.37 -5.64 -5.24
CA TYR A 400 -8.32 -4.58 -4.89
C TYR A 400 -7.68 -3.18 -4.95
N TYR A 401 -6.35 -3.07 -4.89
CA TYR A 401 -5.64 -1.82 -5.20
C TYR A 401 -5.81 -1.43 -6.67
N THR A 402 -5.34 -2.28 -7.58
CA THR A 402 -5.28 -1.94 -9.01
C THR A 402 -6.66 -1.98 -9.68
N LYS A 403 -7.47 -3.03 -9.48
CA LYS A 403 -8.84 -3.06 -10.04
C LYS A 403 -9.74 -2.05 -9.32
N GLY A 404 -9.56 -1.80 -8.02
CA GLY A 404 -10.25 -0.75 -7.28
C GLY A 404 -9.91 0.66 -7.79
N CYS A 405 -8.64 0.92 -8.13
CA CYS A 405 -8.21 2.14 -8.82
C CYS A 405 -8.96 2.32 -10.16
N LEU A 406 -9.11 1.24 -10.93
CA LEU A 406 -9.84 1.30 -12.20
C LEU A 406 -11.37 1.46 -12.02
N VAL A 407 -11.94 0.95 -10.92
CA VAL A 407 -13.34 1.23 -10.54
C VAL A 407 -13.52 2.70 -10.23
N ALA A 408 -12.59 3.30 -9.47
CA ALA A 408 -12.60 4.74 -9.18
C ALA A 408 -12.49 5.56 -10.47
N LEU A 409 -11.56 5.21 -11.36
CA LEU A 409 -11.42 5.83 -12.69
C LEU A 409 -12.73 5.73 -13.50
N ALA A 410 -13.35 4.54 -13.57
CA ALA A 410 -14.59 4.33 -14.31
C ALA A 410 -15.74 5.18 -13.74
N LEU A 411 -15.85 5.25 -12.39
CA LEU A 411 -16.87 6.09 -11.74
C LEU A 411 -16.63 7.58 -11.99
N ASP A 412 -15.38 8.07 -11.92
CA ASP A 412 -15.07 9.48 -12.18
C ASP A 412 -15.40 9.87 -13.63
N LEU A 413 -14.97 9.05 -14.60
CA LEU A 413 -15.25 9.28 -16.01
C LEU A 413 -16.75 9.19 -16.31
N GLN A 414 -17.48 8.26 -15.69
CA GLN A 414 -18.94 8.13 -15.88
C GLN A 414 -19.69 9.35 -15.33
N LEU A 415 -19.38 9.79 -14.11
CA LEU A 415 -19.98 10.98 -13.50
C LEU A 415 -19.71 12.24 -14.33
N ARG A 416 -18.49 12.42 -14.81
CA ARG A 416 -18.10 13.54 -15.69
C ARG A 416 -18.82 13.49 -17.05
N ARG A 417 -18.98 12.29 -17.64
CA ARG A 417 -19.73 12.09 -18.90
C ARG A 417 -21.19 12.51 -18.75
N GLU A 418 -21.79 12.25 -17.60
CA GLU A 418 -23.17 12.68 -17.30
C GLU A 418 -23.26 14.17 -16.95
N GLY A 419 -22.14 14.85 -16.71
CA GLY A 419 -22.05 16.31 -16.57
C GLY A 419 -22.67 16.88 -15.29
N ARG A 420 -22.90 16.05 -14.26
CA ARG A 420 -23.55 16.47 -13.00
C ARG A 420 -22.58 16.65 -11.84
N SER A 421 -21.59 15.81 -11.74
CA SER A 421 -20.62 15.79 -10.63
C SER A 421 -19.33 15.09 -11.05
N THR A 422 -18.41 15.02 -10.11
CA THR A 422 -17.12 14.33 -10.25
C THR A 422 -16.93 13.37 -9.07
N LEU A 423 -15.97 12.45 -9.20
CA LEU A 423 -15.60 11.61 -8.04
C LEU A 423 -15.02 12.45 -6.88
N ASP A 424 -14.40 13.59 -7.16
CA ASP A 424 -13.95 14.54 -6.12
C ASP A 424 -15.13 15.01 -5.25
N ASP A 425 -16.28 15.30 -5.89
CA ASP A 425 -17.50 15.72 -5.17
C ASP A 425 -18.07 14.58 -4.33
N VAL A 426 -18.03 13.35 -4.86
CA VAL A 426 -18.45 12.14 -4.14
C VAL A 426 -17.59 11.93 -2.90
N MET A 427 -16.26 12.03 -3.00
CA MET A 427 -15.36 11.86 -1.86
C MET A 427 -15.63 12.90 -0.77
N ARG A 428 -15.78 14.17 -1.14
CA ARG A 428 -16.10 15.25 -0.18
C ARG A 428 -17.49 15.06 0.46
N ALA A 429 -18.47 14.63 -0.32
CA ALA A 429 -19.82 14.37 0.20
C ALA A 429 -19.84 13.18 1.16
N LEU A 430 -19.08 12.11 0.89
CA LEU A 430 -18.89 10.99 1.82
C LEU A 430 -18.23 11.45 3.13
N TRP A 431 -17.19 12.27 3.03
CA TRP A 431 -16.54 12.87 4.21
C TRP A 431 -17.53 13.65 5.07
N GLN A 432 -18.36 14.49 4.46
CA GLN A 432 -19.38 15.28 5.16
C GLN A 432 -20.49 14.40 5.72
N ARG A 433 -21.05 13.48 4.92
CA ARG A 433 -22.13 12.58 5.30
C ARG A 433 -21.76 11.70 6.50
N CYS A 434 -20.57 11.11 6.48
CA CYS A 434 -20.08 10.23 7.54
C CYS A 434 -19.35 11.00 8.66
N GLN A 435 -19.24 12.33 8.56
CA GLN A 435 -18.54 13.18 9.53
C GLN A 435 -17.09 12.72 9.79
N GLY A 436 -16.41 12.26 8.74
CA GLY A 436 -15.07 11.68 8.82
C GLY A 436 -14.98 10.40 9.66
N GLY A 437 -16.10 9.69 9.84
CA GLY A 437 -16.18 8.46 10.63
C GLY A 437 -16.48 7.22 9.79
N PRO A 438 -16.95 6.15 10.41
CA PRO A 438 -17.21 4.90 9.73
C PRO A 438 -18.28 5.03 8.64
N MET A 439 -18.10 4.33 7.53
CA MET A 439 -19.04 4.29 6.40
C MET A 439 -19.33 2.85 5.95
N ARG A 440 -20.41 2.68 5.21
CA ARG A 440 -20.83 1.44 4.54
C ARG A 440 -20.94 1.65 3.04
N GLU A 441 -20.98 0.58 2.26
CA GLU A 441 -21.25 0.67 0.81
C GLU A 441 -22.58 1.39 0.50
N ALA A 442 -23.59 1.24 1.36
CA ALA A 442 -24.85 1.96 1.23
C ALA A 442 -24.68 3.50 1.25
N ASP A 443 -23.68 4.03 1.96
CA ASP A 443 -23.36 5.46 1.95
C ASP A 443 -22.77 5.89 0.61
N VAL A 444 -21.91 5.05 0.02
CA VAL A 444 -21.36 5.27 -1.33
C VAL A 444 -22.48 5.31 -2.35
N LEU A 445 -23.38 4.33 -2.34
CA LEU A 445 -24.54 4.27 -3.23
C LEU A 445 -25.46 5.50 -3.08
N ALA A 446 -25.73 5.90 -1.84
CA ALA A 446 -26.57 7.06 -1.56
C ALA A 446 -25.97 8.37 -2.10
N VAL A 447 -24.66 8.59 -1.90
CA VAL A 447 -23.97 9.79 -2.40
C VAL A 447 -23.87 9.78 -3.92
N LEU A 448 -23.56 8.63 -4.53
CA LEU A 448 -23.55 8.48 -6.00
C LEU A 448 -24.92 8.78 -6.60
N GLN A 449 -26.01 8.31 -5.98
CA GLN A 449 -27.37 8.60 -6.43
C GLN A 449 -27.73 10.07 -6.28
N GLU A 450 -27.37 10.70 -5.18
CA GLU A 450 -27.65 12.11 -4.90
C GLU A 450 -26.92 13.02 -5.91
N LEU A 451 -25.63 12.84 -6.09
CA LEU A 451 -24.81 13.68 -6.95
C LEU A 451 -24.92 13.33 -8.45
N GLY A 452 -25.08 12.06 -8.76
CA GLY A 452 -25.27 11.59 -10.15
C GLY A 452 -26.70 11.74 -10.66
N GLY A 453 -27.69 11.93 -9.76
CA GLY A 453 -29.10 12.13 -10.10
C GLY A 453 -29.82 10.87 -10.62
N ARG A 454 -29.21 9.69 -10.46
CA ARG A 454 -29.77 8.36 -10.74
C ARG A 454 -29.11 7.31 -9.84
N SER A 455 -29.68 6.10 -9.83
CA SER A 455 -29.05 4.97 -9.15
C SER A 455 -27.78 4.53 -9.89
N PHE A 456 -26.70 4.29 -9.14
CA PHE A 456 -25.46 3.64 -9.58
C PHE A 456 -25.35 2.19 -9.10
N ALA A 457 -26.44 1.63 -8.56
CA ALA A 457 -26.46 0.23 -8.12
C ALA A 457 -26.08 -0.77 -9.22
N PRO A 458 -26.50 -0.58 -10.50
CA PRO A 458 -26.07 -1.48 -11.58
C PRO A 458 -24.54 -1.48 -11.78
N GLU A 459 -23.90 -0.29 -11.78
CA GLU A 459 -22.46 -0.15 -11.92
C GLU A 459 -21.73 -0.79 -10.72
N ILE A 460 -22.15 -0.52 -9.50
CA ILE A 460 -21.53 -1.14 -8.31
C ILE A 460 -21.71 -2.66 -8.34
N THR A 461 -22.91 -3.17 -8.69
CA THR A 461 -23.12 -4.61 -8.82
C THR A 461 -22.19 -5.24 -9.86
N GLN A 462 -22.05 -4.62 -11.04
CA GLN A 462 -21.22 -5.16 -12.12
C GLN A 462 -19.71 -4.95 -11.87
N TRP A 463 -19.30 -3.75 -11.44
CA TRP A 463 -17.88 -3.38 -11.38
C TRP A 463 -17.20 -3.79 -10.09
N VAL A 464 -17.97 -3.88 -8.99
CA VAL A 464 -17.45 -4.18 -7.65
C VAL A 464 -17.74 -5.62 -7.24
N HIS A 465 -18.98 -6.08 -7.44
CA HIS A 465 -19.41 -7.44 -7.06
C HIS A 465 -19.35 -8.43 -8.23
N GLY A 466 -19.23 -7.93 -9.46
CA GLY A 466 -19.03 -8.75 -10.67
C GLY A 466 -17.56 -8.99 -11.00
N THR A 467 -17.35 -9.84 -12.01
CA THR A 467 -16.00 -10.20 -12.52
C THR A 467 -15.76 -9.72 -13.95
N ASP A 468 -16.69 -8.98 -14.52
CA ASP A 468 -16.57 -8.42 -15.86
C ASP A 468 -15.46 -7.37 -15.94
N ASP A 469 -14.95 -7.15 -17.16
CA ASP A 469 -14.02 -6.06 -17.42
C ASP A 469 -14.78 -4.72 -17.44
N LEU A 470 -14.11 -3.66 -16.98
CA LEU A 470 -14.67 -2.31 -16.91
C LEU A 470 -14.71 -1.67 -18.31
N PRO A 471 -15.71 -0.82 -18.65
CA PRO A 471 -15.85 -0.19 -19.97
C PRO A 471 -14.88 0.99 -20.17
N LEU A 472 -13.59 0.80 -19.80
CA LEU A 472 -12.60 1.89 -19.74
C LEU A 472 -12.31 2.51 -21.11
N ALA A 473 -12.26 1.69 -22.18
CA ALA A 473 -11.95 2.21 -23.52
C ALA A 473 -13.01 3.22 -23.99
N GLU A 474 -14.30 2.93 -23.77
CA GLU A 474 -15.41 3.83 -24.10
C GLU A 474 -15.38 5.09 -23.23
N LEU A 475 -15.19 4.92 -21.92
CA LEU A 475 -15.17 6.04 -20.99
C LEU A 475 -13.98 6.97 -21.24
N LEU A 476 -12.79 6.45 -21.49
CA LEU A 476 -11.59 7.23 -21.83
C LEU A 476 -11.78 7.99 -23.15
N ALA A 477 -12.35 7.33 -24.19
CA ALA A 477 -12.61 7.98 -25.47
C ALA A 477 -13.57 9.18 -25.33
N ALA A 478 -14.58 9.09 -24.48
CA ALA A 478 -15.49 10.20 -24.18
C ALA A 478 -14.77 11.39 -23.48
N HIS A 479 -13.58 11.16 -22.94
CA HIS A 479 -12.75 12.17 -22.27
C HIS A 479 -11.47 12.52 -23.05
N GLY A 480 -11.46 12.30 -24.37
CA GLY A 480 -10.37 12.70 -25.25
C GLY A 480 -9.11 11.84 -25.13
N VAL A 481 -9.23 10.62 -24.60
CA VAL A 481 -8.11 9.67 -24.47
C VAL A 481 -8.48 8.37 -25.19
N GLN A 482 -7.70 7.99 -26.19
CA GLN A 482 -7.92 6.76 -26.95
C GLN A 482 -7.02 5.64 -26.43
N ALA A 483 -7.63 4.46 -26.22
CA ALA A 483 -6.90 3.23 -25.97
C ALA A 483 -6.50 2.58 -27.31
N LYS A 484 -5.21 2.27 -27.46
CA LYS A 484 -4.66 1.59 -28.65
C LYS A 484 -4.05 0.26 -28.24
N ALA A 485 -4.23 -0.76 -29.07
CA ALA A 485 -3.53 -2.03 -28.87
C ALA A 485 -2.05 -1.85 -29.24
N GLU A 486 -1.18 -2.28 -28.36
CA GLU A 486 0.27 -2.32 -28.56
C GLU A 486 0.75 -3.78 -28.62
N PRO A 487 1.88 -4.06 -29.29
CA PRO A 487 2.47 -5.38 -29.29
C PRO A 487 2.77 -5.86 -27.86
N ALA A 488 2.34 -7.08 -27.55
CA ALA A 488 2.63 -7.67 -26.27
C ALA A 488 4.13 -7.98 -26.12
N GLN A 489 4.69 -7.70 -24.94
CA GLN A 489 6.05 -8.10 -24.59
C GLN A 489 6.16 -9.64 -24.52
N THR A 490 7.38 -10.17 -24.66
CA THR A 490 7.63 -11.62 -24.65
C THR A 490 7.00 -12.32 -23.43
N ALA A 491 7.15 -11.73 -22.23
CA ALA A 491 6.56 -12.26 -21.01
C ALA A 491 5.02 -12.37 -21.09
N GLN A 492 4.38 -11.35 -21.64
CA GLN A 492 2.93 -11.27 -21.79
C GLN A 492 2.41 -12.27 -22.81
N ARG A 493 3.08 -12.39 -23.97
CA ARG A 493 2.75 -13.36 -25.02
C ARG A 493 2.81 -14.79 -24.51
N LEU A 494 3.85 -15.10 -23.72
CA LEU A 494 4.02 -16.41 -23.12
C LEU A 494 3.09 -16.66 -21.94
N GLY A 495 2.62 -15.61 -21.27
CA GLY A 495 1.88 -15.68 -20.01
C GLY A 495 2.78 -16.08 -18.85
N LEU A 496 3.97 -15.50 -18.78
CA LEU A 496 4.95 -15.75 -17.73
C LEU A 496 5.19 -14.50 -16.89
N ARG A 497 5.43 -14.71 -15.60
CA ARG A 497 6.14 -13.75 -14.76
C ARG A 497 7.47 -14.35 -14.37
N VAL A 498 8.54 -13.61 -14.56
CA VAL A 498 9.90 -14.11 -14.40
C VAL A 498 10.73 -13.21 -13.50
N GLN A 499 11.79 -13.77 -12.96
CA GLN A 499 12.89 -13.05 -12.36
C GLN A 499 14.14 -13.24 -13.22
N GLU A 500 14.72 -12.12 -13.64
CA GLU A 500 15.95 -12.07 -14.43
C GLU A 500 17.07 -11.47 -13.58
N SER A 501 17.98 -12.31 -13.09
CA SER A 501 19.14 -11.87 -12.32
C SER A 501 20.43 -12.47 -12.86
N GLN A 502 20.67 -13.77 -12.66
CA GLN A 502 21.77 -14.54 -13.24
C GLN A 502 21.30 -15.50 -14.35
N GLY A 503 20.00 -15.51 -14.65
CA GLY A 503 19.29 -16.32 -15.61
C GLY A 503 17.80 -16.04 -15.47
N ILE A 504 16.96 -16.79 -16.16
CA ILE A 504 15.51 -16.64 -16.17
C ILE A 504 14.90 -17.68 -15.23
N THR A 505 14.35 -17.23 -14.10
CA THR A 505 13.56 -18.09 -13.20
C THR A 505 12.07 -17.79 -13.38
N ILE A 506 11.26 -18.80 -13.67
CA ILE A 506 9.81 -18.68 -13.80
C ILE A 506 9.22 -18.51 -12.39
N LYS A 507 8.50 -17.41 -12.15
CA LYS A 507 7.80 -17.13 -10.89
C LYS A 507 6.33 -17.50 -10.96
N THR A 508 5.70 -17.29 -12.12
CA THR A 508 4.29 -17.59 -12.34
C THR A 508 4.07 -18.01 -13.78
N VAL A 509 3.22 -19.01 -13.95
CA VAL A 509 2.66 -19.39 -15.26
C VAL A 509 1.16 -19.02 -15.23
N LEU A 510 0.76 -18.16 -16.14
CA LEU A 510 -0.64 -17.71 -16.20
C LEU A 510 -1.52 -18.75 -16.88
N ARG A 511 -2.72 -18.93 -16.32
CA ARG A 511 -3.70 -19.92 -16.81
C ARG A 511 -4.17 -19.60 -18.24
N GLY A 512 -4.29 -20.62 -19.07
CA GLY A 512 -4.66 -20.52 -20.49
C GLY A 512 -3.54 -20.03 -21.39
N SER A 513 -2.33 -19.79 -20.86
CA SER A 513 -1.19 -19.24 -21.60
C SER A 513 -0.48 -20.24 -22.51
N LEU A 514 0.39 -19.72 -23.38
CA LEU A 514 1.29 -20.56 -24.21
C LEU A 514 2.25 -21.37 -23.33
N ALA A 515 2.80 -20.75 -22.29
CA ALA A 515 3.73 -21.41 -21.38
C ALA A 515 3.06 -22.52 -20.58
N GLU A 516 1.81 -22.33 -20.12
CA GLU A 516 1.06 -23.40 -19.44
C GLU A 516 0.89 -24.61 -20.36
N ARG A 517 0.45 -24.38 -21.62
CA ARG A 517 0.28 -25.46 -22.60
C ARG A 517 1.59 -26.16 -22.98
N ALA A 518 2.70 -25.44 -22.96
CA ALA A 518 4.03 -26.01 -23.17
C ALA A 518 4.56 -26.79 -21.97
N GLY A 519 3.92 -26.69 -20.80
CA GLY A 519 4.30 -27.42 -19.59
C GLY A 519 5.34 -26.73 -18.72
N PHE A 520 5.51 -25.40 -18.84
CA PHE A 520 6.31 -24.63 -17.88
C PHE A 520 5.66 -24.66 -16.49
N MET A 521 6.50 -24.56 -15.47
CA MET A 521 6.08 -24.49 -14.07
C MET A 521 6.82 -23.36 -13.33
N ALA A 522 6.21 -22.84 -12.28
CA ALA A 522 6.91 -21.96 -11.34
C ALA A 522 8.10 -22.71 -10.72
N GLY A 523 9.23 -22.03 -10.59
CA GLY A 523 10.48 -22.60 -10.12
C GLY A 523 11.40 -23.12 -11.25
N ASP A 524 10.91 -23.26 -12.49
CA ASP A 524 11.77 -23.62 -13.62
C ASP A 524 12.83 -22.54 -13.86
N GLU A 525 14.07 -22.98 -14.10
CA GLU A 525 15.12 -22.12 -14.68
C GLU A 525 15.16 -22.35 -16.19
N TRP A 526 14.86 -21.33 -16.99
CA TRP A 526 14.89 -21.43 -18.45
C TRP A 526 16.30 -21.19 -18.96
N LEU A 527 16.97 -22.26 -19.38
CA LEU A 527 18.40 -22.29 -19.70
C LEU A 527 18.72 -21.89 -21.15
N ALA A 528 17.94 -22.43 -22.10
CA ALA A 528 18.24 -22.31 -23.52
C ALA A 528 17.00 -22.54 -24.39
N ILE A 529 17.08 -22.12 -25.63
CA ILE A 529 16.16 -22.52 -26.69
C ILE A 529 16.90 -23.34 -27.75
N GLU A 530 16.18 -24.24 -28.40
CA GLU A 530 16.63 -25.01 -29.55
C GLU A 530 15.70 -24.76 -30.73
N LEU A 531 16.25 -24.48 -31.87
CA LEU A 531 15.50 -24.23 -33.10
C LEU A 531 15.41 -25.51 -33.93
N PRO A 532 14.26 -25.74 -34.63
CA PRO A 532 14.14 -26.86 -35.55
C PRO A 532 15.15 -26.73 -36.68
N THR A 533 15.73 -27.86 -37.09
CA THR A 533 16.68 -27.91 -38.20
C THR A 533 15.97 -27.82 -39.55
N CYS A 534 16.46 -26.97 -40.44
CA CYS A 534 15.92 -26.83 -41.80
C CYS A 534 16.52 -27.87 -42.80
N ALA A 535 17.51 -28.68 -42.41
CA ALA A 535 18.17 -29.68 -43.25
C ALA A 535 18.47 -30.96 -42.45
N GLU A 536 18.31 -32.13 -43.10
CA GLU A 536 18.42 -33.45 -42.46
C GLU A 536 19.81 -33.74 -41.81
N ASP A 537 20.87 -33.05 -42.23
CA ASP A 537 22.26 -33.25 -41.73
C ASP A 537 22.75 -32.14 -40.80
N SER A 538 21.93 -31.16 -40.39
CA SER A 538 22.36 -30.06 -39.54
C SER A 538 22.10 -30.33 -38.05
N GLN A 539 23.08 -30.05 -37.20
CA GLN A 539 22.89 -30.08 -35.74
C GLN A 539 21.88 -28.99 -35.34
N PRO A 540 20.95 -29.27 -34.39
CA PRO A 540 20.04 -28.27 -33.89
C PRO A 540 20.81 -27.07 -33.32
N ALA A 541 20.41 -25.86 -33.70
CA ALA A 541 20.96 -24.64 -33.12
C ALA A 541 20.39 -24.44 -31.71
N ARG A 542 21.28 -24.52 -30.70
CA ARG A 542 20.95 -24.29 -29.31
C ARG A 542 21.55 -22.99 -28.84
N TRP A 543 20.70 -22.10 -28.26
CA TRP A 543 21.13 -20.81 -27.77
C TRP A 543 20.85 -20.73 -26.28
N ARG A 544 21.88 -20.46 -25.46
CA ARG A 544 21.69 -20.13 -24.07
C ARG A 544 21.03 -18.75 -23.97
N ILE A 545 20.02 -18.63 -23.12
CA ILE A 545 19.31 -17.36 -22.86
C ILE A 545 19.52 -16.94 -21.40
N THR A 546 19.52 -15.62 -21.16
CA THR A 546 19.62 -15.02 -19.84
C THR A 546 18.52 -14.01 -19.58
N ARG A 547 17.82 -13.61 -20.66
CA ARG A 547 16.67 -12.70 -20.63
C ARG A 547 15.58 -13.25 -21.54
N LEU A 548 14.31 -12.92 -21.23
CA LEU A 548 13.18 -13.30 -22.07
C LEU A 548 13.27 -12.72 -23.48
N ASP A 549 13.83 -11.53 -23.63
CA ASP A 549 14.01 -10.91 -24.94
C ASP A 549 14.99 -11.67 -25.85
N ASP A 550 15.91 -12.46 -25.27
CA ASP A 550 16.79 -13.35 -26.04
C ASP A 550 15.97 -14.39 -26.81
N VAL A 551 14.81 -14.80 -26.28
CA VAL A 551 13.92 -15.77 -26.97
C VAL A 551 13.45 -15.19 -28.31
N ALA A 552 12.95 -13.96 -28.30
CA ALA A 552 12.49 -13.29 -29.53
C ALA A 552 13.65 -13.04 -30.51
N LEU A 553 14.84 -12.69 -29.98
CA LEU A 553 16.05 -12.44 -30.78
C LEU A 553 16.48 -13.68 -31.57
N TYR A 554 16.51 -14.84 -30.90
CA TYR A 554 17.04 -16.08 -31.52
C TYR A 554 15.96 -16.90 -32.23
N ALA A 555 14.71 -16.92 -31.71
CA ALA A 555 13.63 -17.68 -32.31
C ALA A 555 13.11 -17.05 -33.63
N GLY A 556 13.16 -15.72 -33.77
CA GLY A 556 12.72 -15.03 -34.96
C GLY A 556 11.30 -15.43 -35.37
N THR A 557 11.15 -15.93 -36.61
CA THR A 557 9.87 -16.38 -37.19
C THR A 557 9.66 -17.90 -37.09
N ALA A 558 10.41 -18.62 -36.26
CA ALA A 558 10.18 -20.05 -36.05
C ALA A 558 8.76 -20.34 -35.59
N LEU A 559 8.14 -21.42 -36.09
CA LEU A 559 6.79 -21.80 -35.66
C LEU A 559 6.81 -22.44 -34.27
N ASP A 560 7.73 -23.37 -34.06
CA ASP A 560 7.93 -24.04 -32.80
C ASP A 560 9.39 -23.91 -32.36
N ILE A 561 9.63 -23.85 -31.07
CA ILE A 561 10.96 -23.94 -30.46
C ILE A 561 10.94 -24.96 -29.33
N VAL A 562 12.09 -25.51 -29.00
CA VAL A 562 12.26 -26.32 -27.79
C VAL A 562 12.89 -25.46 -26.73
N ALA A 563 12.17 -25.30 -25.60
CA ALA A 563 12.68 -24.65 -24.40
C ALA A 563 13.36 -25.71 -23.50
N TRP A 564 14.64 -25.49 -23.19
CA TRP A 564 15.38 -26.30 -22.23
C TRP A 564 15.29 -25.67 -20.85
N VAL A 565 14.64 -26.36 -19.93
CA VAL A 565 14.43 -25.87 -18.54
C VAL A 565 15.08 -26.81 -17.54
N ALA A 566 15.60 -26.26 -16.43
CA ALA A 566 15.97 -27.03 -15.26
C ALA A 566 14.81 -26.98 -14.25
N ARG A 567 14.29 -28.16 -13.90
CA ARG A 567 13.25 -28.37 -12.91
C ARG A 567 13.74 -29.44 -11.93
N ASP A 568 13.80 -29.11 -10.66
CA ASP A 568 14.30 -30.04 -9.61
C ASP A 568 15.63 -30.72 -10.02
N ARG A 569 16.57 -29.92 -10.57
CA ARG A 569 17.88 -30.35 -11.09
C ARG A 569 17.84 -31.28 -12.32
N GLN A 570 16.67 -31.55 -12.89
CA GLN A 570 16.52 -32.29 -14.14
C GLN A 570 16.43 -31.32 -15.31
N ILE A 571 17.09 -31.61 -16.40
CA ILE A 571 16.99 -30.83 -17.63
C ILE A 571 15.90 -31.44 -18.50
N LEU A 572 14.86 -30.65 -18.78
CA LEU A 572 13.68 -31.02 -19.54
C LEU A 572 13.60 -30.21 -20.83
N ALA A 573 13.12 -30.86 -21.90
CA ALA A 573 12.80 -30.23 -23.16
C ALA A 573 11.30 -30.01 -23.28
N LEU A 574 10.87 -28.76 -23.40
CA LEU A 574 9.46 -28.37 -23.54
C LEU A 574 9.24 -27.80 -24.95
N THR A 575 8.28 -28.36 -25.69
CA THR A 575 7.90 -27.81 -27.02
C THR A 575 7.01 -26.59 -26.82
N LEU A 576 7.48 -25.43 -27.30
CA LEU A 576 6.77 -24.16 -27.19
C LEU A 576 6.33 -23.73 -28.59
N PRO A 577 5.00 -23.60 -28.86
CA PRO A 577 4.45 -23.18 -30.15
C PRO A 577 4.62 -21.66 -30.32
N TRP A 578 5.85 -21.23 -30.59
CA TRP A 578 6.27 -19.83 -30.64
C TRP A 578 5.57 -19.02 -31.73
N GLY A 579 5.48 -19.55 -32.96
CA GLY A 579 4.89 -18.87 -34.12
C GLY A 579 3.37 -18.86 -34.13
N SER A 580 2.70 -19.81 -33.47
CA SER A 580 1.24 -19.82 -33.41
C SER A 580 0.67 -18.64 -32.64
N GLY A 581 1.42 -18.13 -31.65
CA GLY A 581 1.10 -16.88 -30.96
C GLY A 581 1.18 -15.64 -31.86
N LEU A 582 2.13 -15.61 -32.82
CA LEU A 582 2.31 -14.50 -33.77
C LEU A 582 1.18 -14.46 -34.82
N LEU A 583 0.69 -15.62 -35.28
CA LEU A 583 -0.36 -15.70 -36.28
C LEU A 583 -1.73 -15.35 -35.71
N SER A 584 -2.01 -15.67 -34.46
CA SER A 584 -3.28 -15.29 -33.80
C SER A 584 -3.38 -13.79 -33.55
N GLU A 585 -2.27 -13.11 -33.25
CA GLU A 585 -2.21 -11.65 -33.11
C GLU A 585 -2.46 -10.93 -34.46
N ALA A 586 -1.84 -11.43 -35.54
CA ALA A 586 -2.04 -10.88 -36.87
C ALA A 586 -3.48 -11.09 -37.38
N ALA A 587 -4.07 -12.26 -37.11
CA ALA A 587 -5.48 -12.54 -37.49
C ALA A 587 -6.47 -11.68 -36.70
N ALA A 588 -6.26 -11.48 -35.38
CA ALA A 588 -7.11 -10.63 -34.57
C ALA A 588 -7.03 -9.13 -34.94
N MET A 589 -5.89 -8.68 -35.49
CA MET A 589 -5.78 -7.32 -36.05
C MET A 589 -6.50 -7.15 -37.38
N VAL A 590 -6.53 -8.19 -38.24
CA VAL A 590 -7.19 -8.15 -39.56
C VAL A 590 -8.70 -8.24 -39.42
N GLU A 591 -9.24 -9.06 -38.50
CA GLU A 591 -10.70 -9.19 -38.32
C GLU A 591 -11.38 -7.94 -37.75
N LYS A 592 -10.65 -7.09 -37.00
CA LYS A 592 -11.19 -5.82 -36.47
C LYS A 592 -11.30 -4.69 -37.49
N THR A 593 -10.69 -4.84 -38.67
CA THR A 593 -10.75 -3.81 -39.72
C THR A 593 -11.87 -4.02 -40.75
N ASP A 594 -12.55 -5.18 -40.79
CA ASP A 594 -13.41 -5.51 -41.97
C ASP A 594 -14.84 -6.00 -41.67
N ASN A 595 -15.41 -5.96 -40.47
CA ASN A 595 -16.79 -6.37 -40.27
C ASN A 595 -17.58 -5.61 -39.20
N GLY A 596 -18.39 -4.66 -39.65
CA GLY A 596 -19.61 -4.25 -38.96
C GLY A 596 -20.73 -5.22 -39.29
N ASP A 597 -20.88 -6.32 -38.59
CA ASP A 597 -22.13 -7.08 -38.38
C ASP A 597 -21.82 -8.39 -37.65
N ALA A 598 -22.18 -8.46 -36.37
CA ALA A 598 -21.98 -9.64 -35.54
C ALA A 598 -23.20 -10.57 -35.60
N LYS A 599 -23.04 -11.78 -36.16
CA LYS A 599 -23.94 -12.92 -35.92
C LYS A 599 -23.34 -13.84 -34.88
N ALA A 600 -24.13 -14.15 -33.84
CA ALA A 600 -23.82 -15.07 -32.77
C ALA A 600 -23.39 -16.45 -33.30
N ALA A 601 -22.22 -16.94 -32.87
CA ALA A 601 -21.76 -18.31 -33.09
C ALA A 601 -21.75 -19.08 -31.77
N THR A 602 -22.36 -20.25 -31.82
CA THR A 602 -22.54 -21.27 -30.78
C THR A 602 -21.23 -21.90 -30.35
N SER A 603 -21.14 -22.18 -29.03
CA SER A 603 -20.22 -23.03 -28.26
C SER A 603 -19.16 -23.84 -29.04
N GLY A 604 -17.96 -23.34 -29.03
CA GLY A 604 -16.71 -24.08 -29.21
C GLY A 604 -15.67 -23.41 -28.34
N THR A 605 -14.86 -24.19 -27.64
CA THR A 605 -13.76 -23.74 -26.78
C THR A 605 -12.92 -22.67 -27.49
N LEU A 606 -13.26 -21.40 -27.29
CA LEU A 606 -12.52 -20.28 -27.82
C LEU A 606 -11.17 -20.22 -27.10
N ALA A 607 -10.08 -20.38 -27.84
CA ALA A 607 -8.76 -19.98 -27.39
C ALA A 607 -8.88 -18.50 -26.92
N ALA A 608 -8.49 -18.24 -25.68
CA ALA A 608 -8.47 -16.87 -25.17
C ALA A 608 -7.67 -15.99 -26.15
N PRO A 609 -8.15 -14.79 -26.49
CA PRO A 609 -7.40 -13.88 -27.36
C PRO A 609 -6.03 -13.62 -26.73
N ALA A 610 -4.99 -13.57 -27.57
CA ALA A 610 -3.65 -13.25 -27.11
C ALA A 610 -3.67 -11.93 -26.32
N PRO A 611 -3.00 -11.84 -25.16
CA PRO A 611 -3.01 -10.65 -24.36
C PRO A 611 -2.38 -9.49 -25.15
N SER A 612 -3.21 -8.55 -25.60
CA SER A 612 -2.73 -7.29 -26.17
C SER A 612 -2.37 -6.34 -25.07
N ASN A 613 -1.22 -5.69 -25.18
CA ASN A 613 -0.89 -4.55 -24.35
C ASN A 613 -1.71 -3.33 -24.81
N LEU A 614 -2.11 -2.47 -23.88
CA LEU A 614 -2.79 -1.22 -24.21
C LEU A 614 -1.81 -0.06 -24.03
N GLY A 615 -1.83 0.89 -24.97
CA GLY A 615 -1.29 2.22 -24.83
C GLY A 615 -2.43 3.23 -24.74
N LEU A 616 -2.23 4.34 -24.04
CA LEU A 616 -3.17 5.46 -23.98
C LEU A 616 -2.57 6.69 -24.66
N GLU A 617 -3.35 7.34 -25.51
CA GLU A 617 -2.96 8.56 -26.22
C GLU A 617 -4.04 9.63 -26.09
N ILE A 618 -3.62 10.87 -25.79
CA ILE A 618 -4.53 12.01 -25.79
C ILE A 618 -4.85 12.38 -27.24
N THR A 619 -6.14 12.38 -27.58
CA THR A 619 -6.67 12.79 -28.90
C THR A 619 -7.36 14.15 -28.84
N ASP A 620 -7.76 14.60 -27.66
CA ASP A 620 -8.32 15.92 -27.38
C ASP A 620 -7.77 16.46 -26.06
N GLU A 621 -6.81 17.37 -26.15
CA GLU A 621 -6.11 17.98 -24.98
C GLU A 621 -7.06 18.79 -24.08
N GLU A 622 -8.07 19.46 -24.65
CA GLU A 622 -9.00 20.27 -23.86
C GLU A 622 -9.90 19.38 -23.01
N THR A 623 -10.47 18.34 -23.61
CA THR A 623 -11.36 17.41 -22.92
C THR A 623 -10.61 16.56 -21.89
N ALA A 624 -9.41 16.05 -22.22
CA ALA A 624 -8.55 15.35 -21.29
C ALA A 624 -8.07 16.27 -20.15
N GLY A 625 -7.77 17.52 -20.46
CA GLY A 625 -7.37 18.54 -19.47
C GLY A 625 -8.44 18.80 -18.41
N ARG A 626 -9.73 18.82 -18.78
CA ARG A 626 -10.85 19.01 -17.84
C ARG A 626 -10.93 17.86 -16.81
N TRP A 627 -10.71 16.63 -17.25
CA TRP A 627 -10.64 15.49 -16.35
C TRP A 627 -9.40 15.57 -15.43
N LEU A 628 -8.22 15.74 -16.01
CA LEU A 628 -6.94 15.68 -15.31
C LEU A 628 -6.69 16.86 -14.37
N ALA A 629 -7.24 18.04 -14.66
CA ALA A 629 -7.02 19.24 -13.82
C ALA A 629 -7.81 19.21 -12.50
N GLY A 630 -8.92 18.49 -12.43
CA GLY A 630 -9.87 18.59 -11.32
C GLY A 630 -10.71 19.88 -11.37
N HIS A 631 -11.77 19.96 -10.58
CA HIS A 631 -12.52 21.21 -10.42
C HIS A 631 -11.70 22.19 -9.59
N THR A 632 -11.20 23.26 -10.21
CA THR A 632 -10.86 24.48 -9.48
C THR A 632 -12.19 25.15 -9.13
N GLY A 633 -12.56 25.14 -7.85
CA GLY A 633 -13.88 25.60 -7.39
C GLY A 633 -14.26 26.98 -7.90
N SER A 634 -15.20 26.99 -8.82
CA SER A 634 -16.16 28.05 -9.04
C SER A 634 -17.48 27.38 -9.39
N ALA A 635 -18.23 27.03 -8.36
CA ALA A 635 -19.64 26.72 -8.53
C ALA A 635 -20.34 28.02 -8.97
N GLN A 636 -20.53 28.19 -10.27
CA GLN A 636 -21.62 29.03 -10.73
C GLN A 636 -22.93 28.31 -10.36
N ALA A 637 -23.64 28.89 -9.40
CA ALA A 637 -25.01 28.51 -9.09
C ALA A 637 -25.85 28.50 -10.40
N PRO A 638 -26.73 27.49 -10.61
CA PRO A 638 -27.64 27.53 -11.73
C PRO A 638 -28.54 28.77 -11.60
N ALA A 639 -28.56 29.59 -12.65
CA ALA A 639 -29.51 30.68 -12.79
C ALA A 639 -30.93 30.08 -12.72
N THR A 640 -31.67 30.46 -11.70
CA THR A 640 -33.10 30.17 -11.55
C THR A 640 -33.87 30.90 -12.66
N PRO A 641 -34.88 30.29 -13.31
CA PRO A 641 -35.69 30.90 -14.36
C PRO A 641 -36.65 31.98 -13.85
#